data_c1f2717508ebb518e5d3dbf3e10b1ea3
#
_entry.id   c1f2717508ebb518e5d3dbf3e10b1ea3
#
_cell.length_a   1.000
_cell.length_b   1.000
_cell.length_c   1.000
_cell.angle_alpha   90.00
_cell.angle_beta   90.00
_cell.angle_gamma   90.00
#
_symmetry.space_group_name_H-M   'P 1'
#
loop_
_entity.id
_entity.type
_entity.pdbx_description
1 polymer ?
#
loop_
_entity_poly.entity_id
_entity_poly.type
_entity_poly.pdbx_seq_one_letter_code
_entity_poly.pdbx_strand_id
1 'polypeptide(L)'
;MQCVFSNDLNTLVETAAGVLSAESFRSPLSPDWLIVPNQDTGRWLQIELTNRLGTLANTKVTTLSDFVWTMSEAQPDRQFESDLYWAIATVWRQTYPKLAEPQYLQQVRHLFEIFQRYLTERPDWLVNPEKNTLPIQQSDSWQIGLWREIEAQLPTAPHQKLIDAMKEPNTERLDSIARIIIFNPDRLSNLALNALKSWTHNIPCFLCIQSPSPEPWFTQGALELPETHPILADLCREKAKVFSMLGDDNPIDGYVQNAPKSALDQLKAQIFNNKNTPITIDQSVSLVSATSPTQEVIELKRWLIDWLNVDPFRSLNHVHVVTPNPALYGPIVQRIFHASDLLQRLPTSPDPIIIQPIEVAAIKLFAEICRTGFKAGPVYTFLSNTSARETLKLSDQQLRHIRNWIIESGARRGLSGHRHTLQAAKKRLLRGLMADPDSAFLSDSTPTKSIEQTEGLDRLIGVLSAIEQILFAPEVMPLQKAIQLIDRAVNRLTLGQVQSLNLIPFIAQFADAEVSKNSVLQWIELRQHAGLSRPLALNDQLSVTAPQTIRSIPNQVVAILGANHDTFPQESNEHPWDLIAKNPRPGDLIESEKERQVLADIVLNTEDQLWISWIGRHPIHQTEELPGPGIVSLIDCFKGCDTASPIIKLPSGINLDSEPLWDYDTDITEHKIQHTWTIHDFLSVATEPAIAFLKEKGGRMRPRELPELNIEPLSIDTLNAFKMKQGFVKQWLTEDTLIEFLTNYPELPDEIDLNEALQNYAPSLVAEASTITADLIAPSELMLGEFTLQIDGIKTIEAPRIVIKSSIDGVRGLRALLEGLILFAMKPTEECFRLVTFNNRVTPFGPMPVDEARQLLKDWLQAVCDRHAPCPLIAPLALKTARALTKDDSTLPWIHWSDEALAHQPEYQRIFQSDPHISENHLALTKSLVKPLLQYLGKSRGTL
;
A
#
# COMPACT_ATOMS: atom_id res chain seq x y z
N MET A 1 -40.90 5.09 -26.06
CA MET A 1 -39.99 5.48 -24.97
C MET A 1 -40.00 7.01 -24.95
N GLN A 2 -40.21 7.61 -23.75
CA GLN A 2 -40.25 9.07 -23.59
C GLN A 2 -38.99 9.53 -22.92
N CYS A 3 -38.24 10.45 -23.51
CA CYS A 3 -36.99 10.97 -22.96
C CYS A 3 -37.22 12.27 -22.19
N VAL A 4 -36.58 12.41 -21.03
CA VAL A 4 -36.58 13.62 -20.21
C VAL A 4 -35.13 14.02 -19.97
N PHE A 5 -34.76 15.24 -20.32
CA PHE A 5 -33.41 15.77 -20.13
C PHE A 5 -33.42 16.90 -19.10
N SER A 6 -32.44 16.86 -18.20
CA SER A 6 -32.22 17.93 -17.23
C SER A 6 -30.74 17.97 -16.84
N ASN A 7 -30.25 19.16 -16.54
CA ASN A 7 -28.92 19.35 -15.94
C ASN A 7 -28.89 19.04 -14.41
N ASP A 8 -30.09 18.94 -13.80
CA ASP A 8 -30.25 18.73 -12.38
C ASP A 8 -30.87 17.36 -12.07
N LEU A 9 -30.22 16.56 -11.20
CA LEU A 9 -30.72 15.26 -10.79
C LEU A 9 -32.01 15.34 -9.95
N ASN A 10 -32.22 16.40 -9.17
CA ASN A 10 -33.42 16.57 -8.36
C ASN A 10 -34.66 16.73 -9.25
N THR A 11 -34.54 17.47 -10.35
CA THR A 11 -35.60 17.60 -11.35
C THR A 11 -35.93 16.24 -11.99
N LEU A 12 -34.94 15.42 -12.27
CA LEU A 12 -35.17 14.04 -12.78
C LEU A 12 -35.85 13.15 -11.74
N VAL A 13 -35.54 13.31 -10.44
CA VAL A 13 -36.24 12.61 -9.35
C VAL A 13 -37.70 13.06 -9.24
N GLU A 14 -37.97 14.38 -9.35
CA GLU A 14 -39.32 14.92 -9.35
C GLU A 14 -40.15 14.37 -10.52
N THR A 15 -39.53 14.30 -11.70
CA THR A 15 -40.14 13.68 -12.89
C THR A 15 -40.46 12.19 -12.63
N ALA A 16 -39.51 11.43 -12.10
CA ALA A 16 -39.72 10.02 -11.74
C ALA A 16 -40.84 9.87 -10.69
N ALA A 17 -40.89 10.73 -9.67
CA ALA A 17 -41.96 10.76 -8.68
C ALA A 17 -43.33 11.08 -9.32
N GLY A 18 -43.37 12.05 -10.21
CA GLY A 18 -44.58 12.42 -10.98
C GLY A 18 -45.09 11.24 -11.82
N VAL A 19 -44.21 10.51 -12.49
CA VAL A 19 -44.56 9.30 -13.26
C VAL A 19 -45.09 8.19 -12.34
N LEU A 20 -44.50 7.96 -11.17
CA LEU A 20 -44.94 6.94 -10.21
C LEU A 20 -46.25 7.27 -9.54
N SER A 21 -46.54 8.57 -9.30
CA SER A 21 -47.82 9.02 -8.69
C SER A 21 -49.00 9.00 -9.68
N ALA A 22 -48.74 8.94 -10.98
CA ALA A 22 -49.81 8.83 -11.99
C ALA A 22 -50.50 7.45 -11.91
N GLU A 23 -51.80 7.41 -12.19
CA GLU A 23 -52.55 6.14 -12.16
C GLU A 23 -51.94 5.13 -13.17
N SER A 24 -51.68 3.91 -12.71
CA SER A 24 -51.21 2.84 -13.56
C SER A 24 -52.35 2.29 -14.41
N PHE A 25 -52.11 2.14 -15.72
CA PHE A 25 -53.07 1.50 -16.62
C PHE A 25 -53.13 -0.03 -16.43
N ARG A 26 -52.32 -0.60 -15.56
CA ARG A 26 -52.23 -2.03 -15.27
C ARG A 26 -52.63 -2.33 -13.81
N SER A 27 -52.67 -3.61 -13.45
CA SER A 27 -52.97 -4.03 -12.11
C SER A 27 -52.10 -3.37 -11.06
N PRO A 28 -52.59 -2.96 -9.90
CA PRO A 28 -51.79 -2.48 -8.79
C PRO A 28 -50.74 -3.49 -8.30
N LEU A 29 -50.88 -4.76 -8.63
CA LEU A 29 -49.94 -5.81 -8.33
C LEU A 29 -48.78 -5.93 -9.36
N SER A 30 -48.88 -5.26 -10.51
CA SER A 30 -47.80 -5.20 -11.48
C SER A 30 -46.69 -4.26 -10.99
N PRO A 31 -45.43 -4.71 -10.89
CA PRO A 31 -44.34 -3.89 -10.36
C PRO A 31 -43.93 -2.78 -11.35
N ASP A 32 -43.56 -1.64 -10.76
CA ASP A 32 -42.82 -0.62 -11.48
C ASP A 32 -41.33 -0.98 -11.44
N TRP A 33 -40.63 -0.85 -12.58
CA TRP A 33 -39.21 -1.11 -12.63
C TRP A 33 -38.42 0.19 -12.68
N LEU A 34 -37.55 0.37 -11.67
CA LEU A 34 -36.55 1.44 -11.64
C LEU A 34 -35.21 0.90 -12.08
N ILE A 35 -34.77 1.31 -13.25
CA ILE A 35 -33.48 0.94 -13.81
C ILE A 35 -32.48 2.05 -13.48
N VAL A 36 -31.43 1.71 -12.75
CA VAL A 36 -30.44 2.65 -12.21
C VAL A 36 -29.03 2.30 -12.66
N PRO A 37 -28.07 3.26 -12.66
CA PRO A 37 -26.69 2.98 -13.03
C PRO A 37 -25.99 1.97 -12.12
N ASN A 38 -26.21 2.08 -10.81
CA ASN A 38 -25.63 1.18 -9.80
C ASN A 38 -26.56 1.06 -8.59
N GLN A 39 -26.26 0.12 -7.68
CA GLN A 39 -27.10 -0.15 -6.52
C GLN A 39 -27.13 1.01 -5.51
N ASP A 40 -26.06 1.81 -5.41
CA ASP A 40 -25.98 2.93 -4.49
C ASP A 40 -26.88 4.08 -4.94
N THR A 41 -26.85 4.41 -6.23
CA THR A 41 -27.82 5.32 -6.84
C THR A 41 -29.25 4.81 -6.65
N GLY A 42 -29.44 3.49 -6.76
CA GLY A 42 -30.77 2.87 -6.53
C GLY A 42 -31.28 3.07 -5.11
N ARG A 43 -30.45 2.90 -4.10
CA ARG A 43 -30.81 3.15 -2.69
C ARG A 43 -31.11 4.61 -2.42
N TRP A 44 -30.24 5.51 -2.91
CA TRP A 44 -30.46 6.94 -2.80
C TRP A 44 -31.79 7.33 -3.48
N LEU A 45 -32.04 6.88 -4.69
CA LEU A 45 -33.29 7.18 -5.42
C LEU A 45 -34.53 6.65 -4.70
N GLN A 46 -34.47 5.45 -4.11
CA GLN A 46 -35.57 4.91 -3.30
C GLN A 46 -35.89 5.79 -2.08
N ILE A 47 -34.85 6.28 -1.38
CA ILE A 47 -35.02 7.19 -0.24
C ILE A 47 -35.68 8.49 -0.72
N GLU A 48 -35.15 9.09 -1.78
CA GLU A 48 -35.65 10.35 -2.31
C GLU A 48 -37.09 10.25 -2.85
N LEU A 49 -37.41 9.16 -3.54
CA LEU A 49 -38.79 8.90 -3.96
C LEU A 49 -39.71 8.64 -2.78
N THR A 50 -39.27 7.94 -1.76
CA THR A 50 -40.06 7.69 -0.54
C THR A 50 -40.33 9.00 0.19
N ASN A 51 -39.34 9.89 0.29
CA ASN A 51 -39.51 11.21 0.90
C ASN A 51 -40.55 12.07 0.19
N ARG A 52 -40.62 12.00 -1.16
CA ARG A 52 -41.56 12.79 -1.96
C ARG A 52 -42.95 12.16 -2.05
N LEU A 53 -43.01 10.84 -2.12
CA LEU A 53 -44.28 10.11 -2.32
C LEU A 53 -44.95 9.66 -0.98
N GLY A 54 -44.20 9.73 0.13
CA GLY A 54 -44.59 9.19 1.43
C GLY A 54 -44.42 7.68 1.56
N THR A 55 -44.67 6.93 0.51
CA THR A 55 -44.48 5.47 0.44
C THR A 55 -44.08 5.06 -0.95
N LEU A 56 -43.14 4.14 -1.03
CA LEU A 56 -42.73 3.50 -2.30
C LEU A 56 -43.01 1.99 -2.19
N ALA A 57 -44.00 1.50 -2.92
CA ALA A 57 -44.44 0.11 -2.83
C ALA A 57 -44.41 -0.55 -4.22
N ASN A 58 -44.20 -1.87 -4.25
CA ASN A 58 -44.21 -2.69 -5.46
C ASN A 58 -43.27 -2.21 -6.57
N THR A 59 -42.08 -1.68 -6.18
CA THR A 59 -41.06 -1.18 -7.07
C THR A 59 -39.86 -2.11 -7.07
N LYS A 60 -39.41 -2.52 -8.25
CA LYS A 60 -38.20 -3.30 -8.44
C LYS A 60 -37.05 -2.41 -8.93
N VAL A 61 -35.94 -2.39 -8.20
CA VAL A 61 -34.74 -1.63 -8.55
C VAL A 61 -33.70 -2.56 -9.07
N THR A 62 -33.11 -2.24 -10.23
CA THR A 62 -32.12 -3.06 -10.92
C THR A 62 -31.21 -2.22 -11.82
N THR A 63 -30.10 -2.78 -12.27
CA THR A 63 -29.27 -2.15 -13.33
C THR A 63 -29.84 -2.46 -14.72
N LEU A 64 -29.44 -1.66 -15.73
CA LEU A 64 -29.87 -1.87 -17.11
C LEU A 64 -29.41 -3.25 -17.62
N SER A 65 -28.20 -3.64 -17.31
CA SER A 65 -27.66 -4.95 -17.69
C SER A 65 -28.48 -6.08 -17.07
N ASP A 66 -28.70 -6.05 -15.75
CA ASP A 66 -29.46 -7.08 -15.06
C ASP A 66 -30.91 -7.14 -15.55
N PHE A 67 -31.54 -6.00 -15.88
CA PHE A 67 -32.86 -5.95 -16.46
C PHE A 67 -32.89 -6.67 -17.80
N VAL A 68 -31.99 -6.35 -18.72
CA VAL A 68 -31.90 -6.95 -20.05
C VAL A 68 -31.72 -8.47 -19.96
N TRP A 69 -30.80 -8.94 -19.13
CA TRP A 69 -30.55 -10.37 -18.93
C TRP A 69 -31.72 -11.06 -18.23
N THR A 70 -32.37 -10.42 -17.28
CA THR A 70 -33.54 -10.98 -16.60
C THR A 70 -34.71 -11.15 -17.56
N MET A 71 -34.95 -10.19 -18.43
CA MET A 71 -36.04 -10.26 -19.40
C MET A 71 -35.79 -11.29 -20.52
N SER A 72 -34.54 -11.47 -20.89
CA SER A 72 -34.15 -12.46 -21.91
C SER A 72 -34.05 -13.91 -21.39
N GLU A 73 -34.12 -14.13 -20.07
CA GLU A 73 -33.87 -15.45 -19.43
C GLU A 73 -32.50 -16.07 -19.80
N ALA A 74 -31.55 -15.22 -20.17
CA ALA A 74 -30.31 -15.59 -20.81
C ALA A 74 -29.08 -15.10 -20.04
N GLN A 75 -29.20 -14.88 -18.72
CA GLN A 75 -28.14 -14.31 -17.93
C GLN A 75 -26.83 -15.08 -18.13
N PRO A 76 -25.72 -14.41 -18.47
CA PRO A 76 -24.43 -15.04 -18.50
C PRO A 76 -24.12 -15.52 -17.08
N ASP A 77 -23.97 -16.84 -16.93
CA ASP A 77 -23.60 -17.40 -15.64
C ASP A 77 -22.07 -17.53 -15.56
N ARG A 78 -21.60 -17.70 -14.33
CA ARG A 78 -20.17 -17.90 -14.06
C ARG A 78 -19.64 -19.18 -14.72
N GLN A 79 -20.52 -20.11 -15.08
CA GLN A 79 -20.18 -21.32 -15.80
C GLN A 79 -19.75 -20.99 -17.23
N PHE A 80 -20.57 -20.23 -17.96
CA PHE A 80 -20.25 -19.82 -19.34
C PHE A 80 -18.93 -19.04 -19.43
N GLU A 81 -18.68 -18.11 -18.47
CA GLU A 81 -17.41 -17.36 -18.44
C GLU A 81 -16.21 -18.29 -18.24
N SER A 82 -16.37 -19.32 -17.40
CA SER A 82 -15.33 -20.32 -17.17
C SER A 82 -15.11 -21.19 -18.41
N ASP A 83 -16.17 -21.64 -19.02
CA ASP A 83 -16.11 -22.45 -20.24
C ASP A 83 -15.47 -21.67 -21.39
N LEU A 84 -15.81 -20.38 -21.53
CA LEU A 84 -15.20 -19.48 -22.51
C LEU A 84 -13.68 -19.35 -22.28
N TYR A 85 -13.26 -19.11 -21.04
CA TYR A 85 -11.83 -18.99 -20.73
C TYR A 85 -11.07 -20.29 -21.10
N TRP A 86 -11.60 -21.44 -20.70
CA TRP A 86 -10.93 -22.73 -20.94
C TRP A 86 -10.98 -23.14 -22.41
N ALA A 87 -12.04 -22.83 -23.14
CA ALA A 87 -12.11 -23.02 -24.57
C ALA A 87 -11.03 -22.20 -25.30
N ILE A 88 -10.93 -20.91 -24.99
CA ILE A 88 -9.87 -20.03 -25.52
C ILE A 88 -8.48 -20.59 -25.19
N ALA A 89 -8.23 -20.93 -23.92
CA ALA A 89 -6.94 -21.46 -23.48
C ALA A 89 -6.57 -22.74 -24.23
N THR A 90 -7.53 -23.67 -24.40
CA THR A 90 -7.29 -24.93 -25.08
C THR A 90 -7.02 -24.75 -26.57
N VAL A 91 -7.87 -23.99 -27.27
CA VAL A 91 -7.73 -23.73 -28.71
C VAL A 91 -6.44 -22.98 -29.00
N TRP A 92 -6.14 -21.95 -28.19
CA TRP A 92 -4.91 -21.15 -28.37
C TRP A 92 -3.64 -21.97 -28.16
N ARG A 93 -3.62 -22.89 -27.19
CA ARG A 93 -2.50 -23.80 -26.97
C ARG A 93 -2.35 -24.81 -28.11
N GLN A 94 -3.44 -25.28 -28.69
CA GLN A 94 -3.41 -26.17 -29.84
C GLN A 94 -2.88 -25.48 -31.09
N THR A 95 -3.28 -24.23 -31.30
CA THR A 95 -2.85 -23.41 -32.44
C THR A 95 -1.37 -23.02 -32.31
N TYR A 96 -0.91 -22.69 -31.09
CA TYR A 96 0.46 -22.23 -30.82
C TYR A 96 1.16 -23.07 -29.73
N PRO A 97 1.48 -24.37 -30.00
CA PRO A 97 1.99 -25.27 -28.96
C PRO A 97 3.38 -24.90 -28.43
N LYS A 98 4.16 -24.13 -29.19
CA LYS A 98 5.54 -23.73 -28.82
C LYS A 98 5.61 -22.38 -28.14
N LEU A 99 4.49 -21.71 -27.88
CA LEU A 99 4.48 -20.39 -27.26
C LEU A 99 4.97 -20.48 -25.81
N ALA A 100 5.88 -19.58 -25.43
CA ALA A 100 6.37 -19.50 -24.06
C ALA A 100 5.24 -19.17 -23.07
N GLU A 101 5.28 -19.76 -21.88
CA GLU A 101 4.19 -19.68 -20.91
C GLU A 101 3.76 -18.23 -20.57
N PRO A 102 4.65 -17.27 -20.30
CA PRO A 102 4.25 -15.91 -20.00
C PRO A 102 3.50 -15.22 -21.15
N GLN A 103 3.98 -15.43 -22.38
CA GLN A 103 3.33 -14.89 -23.59
C GLN A 103 1.97 -15.56 -23.85
N TYR A 104 1.89 -16.87 -23.65
CA TYR A 104 0.64 -17.62 -23.77
C TYR A 104 -0.42 -17.10 -22.80
N LEU A 105 -0.07 -16.96 -21.54
CA LEU A 105 -0.99 -16.46 -20.51
C LEU A 105 -1.48 -15.04 -20.82
N GLN A 106 -0.56 -14.16 -21.21
CA GLN A 106 -0.91 -12.80 -21.60
C GLN A 106 -1.89 -12.77 -22.78
N GLN A 107 -1.64 -13.59 -23.80
CA GLN A 107 -2.49 -13.65 -25.00
C GLN A 107 -3.86 -14.29 -24.70
N VAL A 108 -3.92 -15.35 -23.90
CA VAL A 108 -5.19 -15.95 -23.46
C VAL A 108 -6.03 -14.94 -22.70
N ARG A 109 -5.43 -14.20 -21.79
CA ARG A 109 -6.11 -13.13 -21.05
C ARG A 109 -6.69 -12.07 -21.99
N HIS A 110 -5.88 -11.55 -22.92
CA HIS A 110 -6.34 -10.54 -23.86
C HIS A 110 -7.46 -11.07 -24.77
N LEU A 111 -7.35 -12.30 -25.26
CA LEU A 111 -8.40 -12.91 -26.07
C LEU A 111 -9.69 -13.08 -25.27
N PHE A 112 -9.60 -13.49 -24.01
CA PHE A 112 -10.77 -13.62 -23.14
C PHE A 112 -11.45 -12.26 -22.92
N GLU A 113 -10.70 -11.21 -22.58
CA GLU A 113 -11.21 -9.86 -22.41
C GLU A 113 -11.84 -9.32 -23.71
N ILE A 114 -11.19 -9.53 -24.85
CA ILE A 114 -11.68 -9.11 -26.17
C ILE A 114 -12.98 -9.85 -26.55
N PHE A 115 -13.03 -11.17 -26.43
CA PHE A 115 -14.23 -11.92 -26.79
C PHE A 115 -15.39 -11.67 -25.83
N GLN A 116 -15.14 -11.51 -24.52
CA GLN A 116 -16.18 -11.04 -23.59
C GLN A 116 -16.72 -9.67 -24.01
N ARG A 117 -15.85 -8.76 -24.41
CA ARG A 117 -16.24 -7.44 -24.91
C ARG A 117 -17.07 -7.56 -26.18
N TYR A 118 -16.68 -8.38 -27.15
CA TYR A 118 -17.46 -8.59 -28.38
C TYR A 118 -18.83 -9.21 -28.09
N LEU A 119 -18.89 -10.18 -27.20
CA LEU A 119 -20.18 -10.76 -26.81
C LEU A 119 -21.11 -9.73 -26.16
N THR A 120 -20.56 -8.78 -25.39
CA THR A 120 -21.35 -7.75 -24.70
C THR A 120 -21.72 -6.59 -25.62
N GLU A 121 -20.77 -6.12 -26.44
CA GLU A 121 -20.93 -4.89 -27.24
C GLU A 121 -21.42 -5.19 -28.65
N ARG A 122 -20.94 -6.27 -29.23
CA ARG A 122 -21.11 -6.64 -30.64
C ARG A 122 -21.38 -8.15 -30.82
N PRO A 123 -22.40 -8.70 -30.14
CA PRO A 123 -22.73 -10.11 -30.27
C PRO A 123 -23.07 -10.49 -31.71
N ASP A 124 -23.57 -9.54 -32.53
CA ASP A 124 -23.81 -9.69 -33.94
C ASP A 124 -22.57 -10.13 -34.73
N TRP A 125 -21.38 -9.76 -34.31
CA TRP A 125 -20.12 -10.19 -34.95
C TRP A 125 -19.83 -11.69 -34.75
N LEU A 126 -20.21 -12.22 -33.64
CA LEU A 126 -19.88 -13.59 -33.21
C LEU A 126 -21.00 -14.57 -33.47
N VAL A 127 -22.27 -14.15 -33.29
CA VAL A 127 -23.45 -15.01 -33.40
C VAL A 127 -23.89 -15.27 -34.85
N ASN A 128 -23.64 -14.33 -35.77
CA ASN A 128 -23.95 -14.47 -37.19
C ASN A 128 -22.85 -13.86 -38.08
N PRO A 129 -21.65 -14.40 -38.08
CA PRO A 129 -20.51 -13.81 -38.77
C PRO A 129 -20.68 -13.76 -40.32
N GLU A 130 -21.57 -14.55 -40.88
CA GLU A 130 -21.79 -14.57 -42.34
C GLU A 130 -22.74 -13.46 -42.83
N LYS A 131 -23.56 -12.91 -41.92
CA LYS A 131 -24.56 -11.88 -42.27
C LYS A 131 -24.09 -10.45 -42.01
N ASN A 132 -23.01 -10.29 -41.28
CA ASN A 132 -22.54 -8.99 -40.85
C ASN A 132 -21.33 -8.58 -41.67
N THR A 133 -21.39 -7.41 -42.23
CA THR A 133 -20.24 -6.69 -42.78
C THR A 133 -19.34 -6.24 -41.63
N LEU A 134 -18.56 -7.18 -41.14
CA LEU A 134 -17.47 -6.83 -40.23
C LEU A 134 -16.55 -5.88 -40.98
N PRO A 135 -16.18 -4.73 -40.39
CA PRO A 135 -15.15 -3.85 -40.95
C PRO A 135 -13.78 -4.48 -40.75
N ILE A 136 -13.61 -5.73 -41.19
CA ILE A 136 -12.40 -6.50 -40.96
C ILE A 136 -11.48 -6.30 -42.14
N GLN A 137 -10.30 -5.74 -41.87
CA GLN A 137 -9.22 -5.86 -42.80
C GLN A 137 -8.82 -7.35 -42.89
N GLN A 138 -8.32 -7.78 -44.04
CA GLN A 138 -7.94 -9.17 -44.27
C GLN A 138 -6.95 -9.71 -43.22
N SER A 139 -6.17 -8.80 -42.60
CA SER A 139 -5.27 -9.09 -41.50
C SER A 139 -5.93 -9.56 -40.18
N ASP A 140 -7.18 -9.21 -39.96
CA ASP A 140 -7.90 -9.49 -38.69
C ASP A 140 -8.90 -10.65 -38.79
N SER A 141 -9.02 -11.28 -39.98
CA SER A 141 -9.93 -12.39 -40.25
C SER A 141 -9.66 -13.66 -39.40
N TRP A 142 -8.44 -13.77 -38.84
CA TRP A 142 -8.06 -14.87 -37.96
C TRP A 142 -8.91 -14.95 -36.68
N GLN A 143 -9.42 -13.84 -36.17
CA GLN A 143 -10.25 -13.82 -34.95
C GLN A 143 -11.59 -14.55 -35.18
N ILE A 144 -12.17 -14.44 -36.36
CA ILE A 144 -13.41 -15.16 -36.69
C ILE A 144 -13.13 -16.65 -36.79
N GLY A 145 -12.03 -17.05 -37.46
CA GLY A 145 -11.63 -18.45 -37.52
C GLY A 145 -11.43 -19.04 -36.13
N LEU A 146 -10.72 -18.34 -35.28
CA LEU A 146 -10.51 -18.70 -33.89
C LEU A 146 -11.83 -18.81 -33.12
N TRP A 147 -12.74 -17.83 -33.26
CA TRP A 147 -14.03 -17.87 -32.59
C TRP A 147 -14.86 -19.12 -32.98
N ARG A 148 -14.88 -19.52 -34.23
CA ARG A 148 -15.58 -20.74 -34.67
C ARG A 148 -15.06 -21.99 -33.98
N GLU A 149 -13.75 -22.11 -33.78
CA GLU A 149 -13.15 -23.23 -33.06
C GLU A 149 -13.49 -23.18 -31.57
N ILE A 150 -13.56 -21.99 -30.98
CA ILE A 150 -13.94 -21.77 -29.57
C ILE A 150 -15.43 -22.11 -29.39
N GLU A 151 -16.30 -21.56 -30.27
CA GLU A 151 -17.75 -21.75 -30.21
C GLU A 151 -18.15 -23.23 -30.32
N ALA A 152 -17.40 -24.02 -31.11
CA ALA A 152 -17.64 -25.44 -31.21
C ALA A 152 -17.44 -26.23 -29.89
N GLN A 153 -16.71 -25.63 -28.92
CA GLN A 153 -16.47 -26.19 -27.60
C GLN A 153 -17.36 -25.57 -26.50
N LEU A 154 -18.24 -24.64 -26.86
CA LEU A 154 -19.06 -23.92 -25.87
C LEU A 154 -20.53 -24.40 -25.94
N PRO A 155 -21.27 -24.32 -24.80
CA PRO A 155 -22.73 -24.38 -24.85
C PRO A 155 -23.28 -23.15 -25.61
N THR A 156 -24.57 -23.17 -25.98
CA THR A 156 -25.21 -22.03 -26.66
C THR A 156 -24.93 -20.72 -25.90
N ALA A 157 -24.32 -19.75 -26.57
CA ALA A 157 -23.95 -18.49 -25.96
C ALA A 157 -25.19 -17.75 -25.42
N PRO A 158 -25.15 -17.24 -24.18
CA PRO A 158 -26.24 -16.43 -23.59
C PRO A 158 -26.68 -15.27 -24.50
N HIS A 159 -25.74 -14.69 -25.22
CA HIS A 159 -25.97 -13.59 -26.17
C HIS A 159 -26.83 -14.02 -27.39
N GLN A 160 -26.75 -15.27 -27.83
CA GLN A 160 -27.67 -15.79 -28.85
C GLN A 160 -29.09 -15.85 -28.31
N LYS A 161 -29.28 -16.34 -27.08
CA LYS A 161 -30.61 -16.35 -26.43
C LYS A 161 -31.17 -14.93 -26.27
N LEU A 162 -30.32 -13.95 -25.93
CA LEU A 162 -30.73 -12.55 -25.85
C LEU A 162 -31.20 -12.02 -27.22
N ILE A 163 -30.44 -12.28 -28.29
CA ILE A 163 -30.82 -11.87 -29.66
C ILE A 163 -32.16 -12.53 -30.07
N ASP A 164 -32.36 -13.78 -29.71
CA ASP A 164 -33.59 -14.50 -30.03
C ASP A 164 -34.78 -13.97 -29.21
N ALA A 165 -34.56 -13.65 -27.90
CA ALA A 165 -35.55 -12.99 -27.03
C ALA A 165 -35.92 -11.56 -27.50
N MET A 166 -35.02 -10.87 -28.22
CA MET A 166 -35.35 -9.59 -28.85
C MET A 166 -36.25 -9.76 -30.06
N LYS A 167 -36.15 -10.87 -30.83
CA LYS A 167 -37.00 -11.17 -31.98
C LYS A 167 -38.36 -11.68 -31.53
N GLU A 168 -38.36 -12.56 -30.53
CA GLU A 168 -39.57 -13.22 -30.00
C GLU A 168 -39.64 -12.97 -28.47
N PRO A 169 -40.09 -11.76 -28.05
CA PRO A 169 -40.14 -11.38 -26.64
C PRO A 169 -41.18 -12.20 -25.86
N ASN A 170 -40.86 -12.56 -24.63
CA ASN A 170 -41.79 -13.21 -23.70
C ASN A 170 -42.89 -12.22 -23.27
N THR A 171 -44.03 -12.22 -23.97
CA THR A 171 -45.13 -11.27 -23.78
C THR A 171 -45.75 -11.41 -22.40
N GLU A 172 -45.88 -12.60 -21.82
CA GLU A 172 -46.47 -12.84 -20.50
C GLU A 172 -45.67 -12.11 -19.40
N ARG A 173 -44.36 -12.18 -19.50
CA ARG A 173 -43.47 -11.51 -18.54
C ARG A 173 -43.46 -10.00 -18.70
N LEU A 174 -43.43 -9.53 -19.94
CA LEU A 174 -43.48 -8.10 -20.22
C LEU A 174 -44.83 -7.50 -19.83
N ASP A 175 -45.91 -8.24 -20.01
CA ASP A 175 -47.26 -7.82 -19.61
C ASP A 175 -47.44 -7.73 -18.09
N SER A 176 -46.56 -8.37 -17.31
CA SER A 176 -46.57 -8.23 -15.86
C SER A 176 -46.00 -6.92 -15.38
N ILE A 177 -45.28 -6.13 -16.19
CA ILE A 177 -44.61 -4.87 -15.86
C ILE A 177 -45.58 -3.70 -15.97
N ALA A 178 -45.68 -2.87 -14.94
CA ALA A 178 -46.55 -1.69 -14.98
C ALA A 178 -45.89 -0.54 -15.78
N ARG A 179 -44.71 -0.17 -15.41
CA ARG A 179 -43.92 0.93 -16.04
C ARG A 179 -42.43 0.63 -15.92
N ILE A 180 -41.65 1.26 -16.78
CA ILE A 180 -40.18 1.24 -16.72
C ILE A 180 -39.66 2.67 -16.63
N ILE A 181 -38.87 2.99 -15.62
CA ILE A 181 -38.17 4.26 -15.44
C ILE A 181 -36.68 3.97 -15.46
N ILE A 182 -35.98 4.47 -16.44
CA ILE A 182 -34.53 4.38 -16.57
C ILE A 182 -33.96 5.71 -16.07
N PHE A 183 -33.30 5.68 -14.92
CA PHE A 183 -32.78 6.87 -14.26
C PHE A 183 -31.29 7.02 -14.47
N ASN A 184 -30.90 8.06 -15.21
CA ASN A 184 -29.54 8.49 -15.49
C ASN A 184 -28.57 7.30 -15.74
N PRO A 185 -28.83 6.48 -16.77
CA PRO A 185 -28.03 5.30 -17.03
C PRO A 185 -26.56 5.70 -17.27
N ASP A 186 -25.64 4.94 -16.71
CA ASP A 186 -24.20 5.15 -16.90
C ASP A 186 -23.84 5.08 -18.38
N ARG A 187 -24.50 4.17 -19.05
CA ARG A 187 -24.25 3.81 -20.42
C ARG A 187 -25.50 3.21 -21.06
N LEU A 188 -25.62 3.47 -22.32
CA LEU A 188 -26.66 2.87 -23.15
C LEU A 188 -26.00 2.18 -24.35
N SER A 189 -25.77 0.86 -24.25
CA SER A 189 -25.24 0.10 -25.38
C SER A 189 -26.29 -0.06 -26.49
N ASN A 190 -25.80 -0.22 -27.72
CA ASN A 190 -26.71 -0.49 -28.86
C ASN A 190 -27.58 -1.74 -28.61
N LEU A 191 -27.01 -2.77 -27.99
CA LEU A 191 -27.73 -3.98 -27.65
C LEU A 191 -28.87 -3.71 -26.67
N ALA A 192 -28.59 -2.98 -25.58
CA ALA A 192 -29.58 -2.63 -24.57
C ALA A 192 -30.68 -1.71 -25.15
N LEU A 193 -30.29 -0.71 -25.96
CA LEU A 193 -31.25 0.17 -26.58
C LEU A 193 -32.19 -0.59 -27.54
N ASN A 194 -31.64 -1.50 -28.34
CA ASN A 194 -32.45 -2.32 -29.25
C ASN A 194 -33.37 -3.27 -28.49
N ALA A 195 -32.91 -3.87 -27.40
CA ALA A 195 -33.74 -4.69 -26.52
C ALA A 195 -34.88 -3.86 -25.92
N LEU A 196 -34.59 -2.69 -25.38
CA LEU A 196 -35.59 -1.79 -24.83
C LEU A 196 -36.61 -1.37 -25.90
N LYS A 197 -36.19 -0.95 -27.11
CA LYS A 197 -37.09 -0.59 -28.20
C LYS A 197 -38.01 -1.76 -28.61
N SER A 198 -37.49 -2.98 -28.63
CA SER A 198 -38.27 -4.18 -28.93
C SER A 198 -39.32 -4.48 -27.86
N TRP A 199 -38.92 -4.44 -26.59
CA TRP A 199 -39.73 -4.90 -25.44
C TRP A 199 -40.70 -3.83 -24.90
N THR A 200 -40.41 -2.54 -25.07
CA THR A 200 -41.20 -1.45 -24.46
C THR A 200 -42.26 -0.88 -25.39
N HIS A 201 -42.56 -1.55 -26.53
CA HIS A 201 -43.56 -1.05 -27.47
C HIS A 201 -44.95 -0.81 -26.82
N ASN A 202 -45.36 -1.67 -25.91
CA ASN A 202 -46.63 -1.62 -25.18
C ASN A 202 -46.47 -1.29 -23.68
N ILE A 203 -45.29 -0.90 -23.20
CA ILE A 203 -45.03 -0.59 -21.81
C ILE A 203 -44.62 0.87 -21.70
N PRO A 204 -45.26 1.69 -20.83
CA PRO A 204 -44.79 3.01 -20.55
C PRO A 204 -43.34 3.00 -20.09
N CYS A 205 -42.46 3.60 -20.88
CA CYS A 205 -41.03 3.65 -20.62
C CYS A 205 -40.51 5.06 -20.65
N PHE A 206 -39.92 5.49 -19.56
CA PHE A 206 -39.36 6.83 -19.36
C PHE A 206 -37.85 6.73 -19.20
N LEU A 207 -37.15 7.55 -19.97
CA LEU A 207 -35.69 7.63 -19.92
C LEU A 207 -35.30 9.02 -19.42
N CYS A 208 -34.94 9.09 -18.15
CA CYS A 208 -34.48 10.31 -17.46
C CYS A 208 -32.99 10.41 -17.56
N ILE A 209 -32.41 11.34 -18.30
CA ILE A 209 -30.96 11.48 -18.51
C ILE A 209 -30.51 12.88 -18.08
N GLN A 210 -29.44 12.91 -17.27
CA GLN A 210 -28.74 14.15 -16.97
C GLN A 210 -27.99 14.62 -18.22
N SER A 211 -28.40 15.79 -18.78
CA SER A 211 -27.74 16.47 -19.89
C SER A 211 -27.02 17.71 -19.35
N PRO A 212 -25.71 17.87 -19.61
CA PRO A 212 -24.95 19.00 -19.07
C PRO A 212 -25.38 20.35 -19.67
N SER A 213 -25.91 20.37 -20.90
CA SER A 213 -26.29 21.59 -21.63
C SER A 213 -27.51 21.35 -22.54
N PRO A 214 -28.44 22.30 -22.64
CA PRO A 214 -29.47 22.30 -23.67
C PRO A 214 -28.95 22.76 -25.05
N GLU A 215 -27.84 23.49 -25.07
CA GLU A 215 -27.21 23.95 -26.29
C GLU A 215 -26.52 22.79 -27.02
N PRO A 216 -26.51 22.79 -28.38
CA PRO A 216 -25.83 21.74 -29.12
C PRO A 216 -24.32 21.78 -28.87
N TRP A 217 -23.80 20.70 -28.36
CA TRP A 217 -22.37 20.53 -28.09
C TRP A 217 -21.77 19.29 -28.78
N PHE A 218 -22.58 18.63 -29.58
CA PHE A 218 -22.17 17.52 -30.45
C PHE A 218 -23.02 17.54 -31.74
N THR A 219 -22.48 16.96 -32.81
CA THR A 219 -23.22 16.77 -34.08
C THR A 219 -23.16 15.32 -34.52
N GLN A 220 -24.17 14.82 -35.23
CA GLN A 220 -24.12 13.49 -35.83
C GLN A 220 -22.91 13.38 -36.77
N GLY A 221 -21.97 12.52 -36.49
CA GLY A 221 -20.75 12.31 -37.27
C GLY A 221 -19.54 13.17 -36.91
N ALA A 222 -19.71 14.19 -36.08
CA ALA A 222 -18.61 14.93 -35.45
C ALA A 222 -18.85 15.04 -33.96
N LEU A 223 -17.87 14.66 -33.15
CA LEU A 223 -17.99 14.65 -31.69
C LEU A 223 -17.79 16.04 -31.07
N GLU A 224 -17.37 17.02 -31.84
CA GLU A 224 -17.02 18.36 -31.34
C GLU A 224 -17.53 19.42 -32.28
N LEU A 225 -18.07 20.50 -31.71
CA LEU A 225 -18.32 21.74 -32.41
C LEU A 225 -17.10 22.67 -32.22
N PRO A 226 -16.79 23.57 -33.17
CA PRO A 226 -15.61 24.43 -33.12
C PRO A 226 -15.50 25.32 -31.86
N GLU A 227 -16.61 25.63 -31.21
CA GLU A 227 -16.67 26.51 -30.03
C GLU A 227 -17.21 25.80 -28.79
N THR A 228 -17.09 24.47 -28.73
CA THR A 228 -17.58 23.71 -27.58
C THR A 228 -16.75 23.95 -26.34
N HIS A 229 -17.40 24.11 -25.17
CA HIS A 229 -16.74 24.23 -23.86
C HIS A 229 -15.79 23.03 -23.60
N PRO A 230 -14.55 23.23 -23.12
CA PRO A 230 -13.55 22.15 -22.94
C PRO A 230 -14.08 20.94 -22.17
N ILE A 231 -14.84 21.16 -21.10
CA ILE A 231 -15.45 20.07 -20.30
C ILE A 231 -16.44 19.25 -21.14
N LEU A 232 -17.25 19.90 -21.98
CA LEU A 232 -18.19 19.20 -22.86
C LEU A 232 -17.45 18.41 -23.95
N ALA A 233 -16.43 19.01 -24.55
CA ALA A 233 -15.65 18.40 -25.63
C ALA A 233 -14.78 17.21 -25.13
N ASP A 234 -14.19 17.31 -23.94
CA ASP A 234 -13.27 16.31 -23.42
C ASP A 234 -13.95 15.30 -22.48
N LEU A 235 -14.73 15.77 -21.50
CA LEU A 235 -15.24 14.89 -20.44
C LEU A 235 -16.62 14.31 -20.73
N CYS A 236 -17.44 14.92 -21.63
CA CYS A 236 -18.81 14.48 -21.85
C CYS A 236 -19.02 13.68 -23.16
N ARG A 237 -17.96 13.10 -23.72
CA ARG A 237 -18.03 12.34 -25.00
C ARG A 237 -18.94 11.12 -24.93
N GLU A 238 -18.94 10.40 -23.82
CA GLU A 238 -19.80 9.22 -23.61
C GLU A 238 -21.29 9.62 -23.67
N LYS A 239 -21.69 10.72 -23.02
CA LYS A 239 -23.07 11.24 -23.10
C LYS A 239 -23.42 11.75 -24.50
N ALA A 240 -22.48 12.39 -25.19
CA ALA A 240 -22.69 12.81 -26.57
C ALA A 240 -23.08 11.64 -27.49
N LYS A 241 -22.40 10.48 -27.30
CA LYS A 241 -22.73 9.26 -28.02
C LYS A 241 -24.13 8.72 -27.69
N VAL A 242 -24.53 8.76 -26.41
CA VAL A 242 -25.87 8.38 -25.98
C VAL A 242 -26.93 9.24 -26.68
N PHE A 243 -26.75 10.55 -26.68
CA PHE A 243 -27.67 11.47 -27.33
C PHE A 243 -27.74 11.23 -28.87
N SER A 244 -26.60 10.96 -29.51
CA SER A 244 -26.58 10.63 -30.95
C SER A 244 -27.36 9.35 -31.31
N MET A 245 -27.49 8.40 -30.37
CA MET A 245 -28.22 7.14 -30.53
C MET A 245 -29.73 7.27 -30.30
N LEU A 246 -30.14 8.25 -29.48
CA LEU A 246 -31.55 8.49 -29.17
C LEU A 246 -32.26 9.22 -30.32
N GLY A 247 -31.54 9.97 -31.16
CA GLY A 247 -32.12 10.71 -32.29
C GLY A 247 -32.91 11.96 -31.87
N ASP A 248 -33.72 12.48 -32.77
CA ASP A 248 -34.51 13.71 -32.61
C ASP A 248 -35.89 13.48 -31.94
N ASP A 249 -36.05 12.44 -31.15
CA ASP A 249 -37.30 12.21 -30.39
C ASP A 249 -37.48 13.40 -29.42
N ASN A 250 -38.46 14.25 -29.65
CA ASN A 250 -38.75 15.47 -28.86
C ASN A 250 -38.67 15.18 -27.34
N PRO A 251 -37.55 15.51 -26.69
CA PRO A 251 -37.44 15.25 -25.25
C PRO A 251 -38.28 16.27 -24.49
N ILE A 252 -38.73 15.86 -23.30
CA ILE A 252 -39.27 16.81 -22.34
C ILE A 252 -38.09 17.61 -21.76
N ASP A 253 -38.20 18.93 -21.88
CA ASP A 253 -37.18 19.86 -21.35
C ASP A 253 -37.43 20.09 -19.86
N GLY A 254 -36.47 19.59 -19.04
CA GLY A 254 -36.43 19.75 -17.59
C GLY A 254 -35.24 20.58 -17.11
N TYR A 255 -34.66 21.42 -17.98
CA TYR A 255 -33.47 22.19 -17.63
C TYR A 255 -33.78 23.31 -16.64
N VAL A 256 -32.87 23.46 -15.65
CA VAL A 256 -32.97 24.49 -14.61
C VAL A 256 -31.74 25.38 -14.68
N GLN A 257 -31.93 26.70 -14.70
CA GLN A 257 -30.87 27.67 -14.66
C GLN A 257 -30.92 28.47 -13.37
N ASN A 258 -29.89 28.31 -12.53
CA ASN A 258 -29.72 29.09 -11.32
C ASN A 258 -28.67 30.20 -11.52
N ALA A 259 -28.81 31.32 -10.80
CA ALA A 259 -27.78 32.35 -10.77
C ALA A 259 -26.53 31.82 -10.03
N PRO A 260 -25.35 31.90 -10.65
CA PRO A 260 -24.14 31.36 -10.06
C PRO A 260 -23.72 32.18 -8.82
N LYS A 261 -23.43 31.49 -7.69
CA LYS A 261 -23.02 32.11 -6.42
C LYS A 261 -21.53 31.86 -6.12
N SER A 262 -20.94 30.85 -6.73
CA SER A 262 -19.56 30.41 -6.49
C SER A 262 -18.83 30.18 -7.80
N ALA A 263 -17.50 29.96 -7.75
CA ALA A 263 -16.71 29.59 -8.90
C ALA A 263 -17.16 28.24 -9.49
N LEU A 264 -17.56 27.27 -8.65
CA LEU A 264 -18.12 25.99 -9.09
C LEU A 264 -19.45 26.20 -9.82
N ASP A 265 -20.34 27.08 -9.32
CA ASP A 265 -21.59 27.41 -9.99
C ASP A 265 -21.36 28.15 -11.32
N GLN A 266 -20.33 29.02 -11.37
CA GLN A 266 -19.95 29.70 -12.61
C GLN A 266 -19.49 28.69 -13.66
N LEU A 267 -18.70 27.69 -13.25
CA LEU A 267 -18.26 26.61 -14.15
C LEU A 267 -19.47 25.84 -14.69
N LYS A 268 -20.41 25.44 -13.85
CA LYS A 268 -21.64 24.75 -14.26
C LYS A 268 -22.50 25.61 -15.19
N ALA A 269 -22.62 26.89 -14.88
CA ALA A 269 -23.36 27.82 -15.74
C ALA A 269 -22.69 28.03 -17.12
N GLN A 270 -21.36 27.99 -17.18
CA GLN A 270 -20.64 28.05 -18.45
C GLN A 270 -20.80 26.77 -19.27
N ILE A 271 -20.70 25.60 -18.61
CA ILE A 271 -20.98 24.30 -19.24
C ILE A 271 -22.41 24.30 -19.81
N PHE A 272 -23.37 24.74 -18.98
CA PHE A 272 -24.78 24.82 -19.37
C PHE A 272 -25.01 25.68 -20.62
N ASN A 273 -24.38 26.86 -20.68
CA ASN A 273 -24.52 27.79 -21.80
C ASN A 273 -23.50 27.53 -22.93
N ASN A 274 -22.73 26.50 -22.88
CA ASN A 274 -21.66 26.15 -23.81
C ASN A 274 -20.70 27.32 -24.11
N LYS A 275 -20.30 28.06 -23.05
CA LYS A 275 -19.42 29.24 -23.14
C LYS A 275 -18.18 29.03 -22.32
N ASN A 276 -17.02 29.41 -22.83
CA ASN A 276 -15.76 29.29 -22.11
C ASN A 276 -15.18 30.69 -21.84
N THR A 277 -15.29 31.12 -20.58
CA THR A 277 -14.67 32.37 -20.10
C THR A 277 -13.91 32.05 -18.80
N PRO A 278 -12.66 32.53 -18.69
CA PRO A 278 -11.86 32.21 -17.51
C PRO A 278 -12.52 32.61 -16.18
N ILE A 279 -12.66 31.66 -15.24
CA ILE A 279 -13.33 31.84 -13.96
C ILE A 279 -12.27 32.15 -12.89
N THR A 280 -12.56 33.13 -12.02
CA THR A 280 -11.71 33.37 -10.85
C THR A 280 -12.10 32.37 -9.76
N ILE A 281 -11.11 31.60 -9.28
CA ILE A 281 -11.29 30.60 -8.27
C ILE A 281 -11.65 31.22 -6.91
N ASP A 282 -12.51 30.53 -6.16
CA ASP A 282 -12.88 30.86 -4.79
C ASP A 282 -12.79 29.58 -3.91
N GLN A 283 -13.36 29.63 -2.71
CA GLN A 283 -13.34 28.49 -1.77
C GLN A 283 -14.15 27.28 -2.23
N SER A 284 -14.98 27.40 -3.28
CA SER A 284 -15.79 26.29 -3.77
C SER A 284 -15.00 25.26 -4.57
N VAL A 285 -13.81 25.63 -5.06
CA VAL A 285 -12.92 24.75 -5.80
C VAL A 285 -11.52 24.79 -5.20
N SER A 286 -10.99 23.65 -4.83
CA SER A 286 -9.63 23.49 -4.28
C SER A 286 -8.83 22.52 -5.12
N LEU A 287 -7.70 22.97 -5.69
CA LEU A 287 -6.79 22.17 -6.51
C LEU A 287 -5.45 22.05 -5.76
N VAL A 288 -5.07 20.84 -5.38
CA VAL A 288 -3.97 20.59 -4.47
C VAL A 288 -2.92 19.66 -5.08
N SER A 289 -1.69 20.16 -5.22
CA SER A 289 -0.53 19.38 -5.63
C SER A 289 0.25 18.96 -4.39
N ALA A 290 0.29 17.67 -4.09
CA ALA A 290 0.97 17.08 -2.94
C ALA A 290 2.23 16.30 -3.34
N THR A 291 3.05 15.93 -2.37
CA THR A 291 4.27 15.13 -2.59
C THR A 291 4.11 13.66 -2.21
N SER A 292 3.01 13.30 -1.57
CA SER A 292 2.72 11.91 -1.18
C SER A 292 1.24 11.70 -0.86
N PRO A 293 0.72 10.46 -0.96
CA PRO A 293 -0.65 10.14 -0.56
C PRO A 293 -0.97 10.49 0.90
N THR A 294 0.02 10.37 1.78
CA THR A 294 -0.14 10.75 3.19
C THR A 294 -0.35 12.25 3.36
N GLN A 295 0.37 13.07 2.59
CA GLN A 295 0.21 14.52 2.62
C GLN A 295 -1.14 14.95 2.06
N GLU A 296 -1.61 14.36 0.95
CA GLU A 296 -2.95 14.62 0.42
C GLU A 296 -4.03 14.44 1.50
N VAL A 297 -3.96 13.33 2.25
CA VAL A 297 -4.93 13.03 3.31
C VAL A 297 -4.81 13.97 4.51
N ILE A 298 -3.60 14.39 4.88
CA ILE A 298 -3.40 15.38 5.96
C ILE A 298 -4.03 16.72 5.58
N GLU A 299 -3.80 17.19 4.35
CA GLU A 299 -4.36 18.46 3.89
C GLU A 299 -5.88 18.38 3.69
N LEU A 300 -6.39 17.26 3.18
CA LEU A 300 -7.83 17.01 3.15
C LEU A 300 -8.45 17.12 4.55
N LYS A 301 -7.80 16.54 5.55
CA LYS A 301 -8.28 16.62 6.94
C LYS A 301 -8.33 18.05 7.46
N ARG A 302 -7.28 18.86 7.20
CA ARG A 302 -7.27 20.28 7.57
C ARG A 302 -8.41 21.03 6.89
N TRP A 303 -8.54 20.85 5.59
CA TRP A 303 -9.57 21.48 4.80
C TRP A 303 -10.99 21.11 5.27
N LEU A 304 -11.23 19.83 5.61
CA LEU A 304 -12.52 19.37 6.16
C LEU A 304 -12.82 19.97 7.55
N ILE A 305 -11.79 20.12 8.40
CA ILE A 305 -11.96 20.79 9.70
C ILE A 305 -12.37 22.24 9.50
N ASP A 306 -11.69 22.95 8.58
CA ASP A 306 -12.03 24.34 8.28
C ASP A 306 -13.46 24.45 7.71
N TRP A 307 -13.84 23.55 6.82
CA TRP A 307 -15.19 23.49 6.27
C TRP A 307 -16.26 23.24 7.34
N LEU A 308 -16.02 22.32 8.27
CA LEU A 308 -16.96 22.01 9.37
C LEU A 308 -17.10 23.18 10.37
N ASN A 309 -16.03 23.94 10.58
CA ASN A 309 -16.03 25.07 11.54
C ASN A 309 -16.81 26.30 11.04
N VAL A 310 -17.09 26.41 9.74
CA VAL A 310 -17.84 27.53 9.16
C VAL A 310 -19.30 27.50 9.56
N ASP A 311 -19.92 26.31 9.66
CA ASP A 311 -21.33 26.14 9.96
C ASP A 311 -21.57 24.93 10.87
N PRO A 312 -22.19 25.12 12.06
CA PRO A 312 -22.47 24.04 13.01
C PRO A 312 -23.43 22.97 12.48
N PHE A 313 -24.21 23.27 11.44
CA PHE A 313 -25.15 22.34 10.83
C PHE A 313 -24.52 21.46 9.74
N ARG A 314 -23.26 21.72 9.35
CA ARG A 314 -22.54 20.87 8.42
C ARG A 314 -22.25 19.51 9.03
N SER A 315 -22.51 18.47 8.25
CA SER A 315 -22.32 17.08 8.65
C SER A 315 -21.45 16.33 7.64
N LEU A 316 -20.70 15.36 8.12
CA LEU A 316 -19.87 14.49 7.28
C LEU A 316 -20.70 13.57 6.37
N ASN A 317 -21.99 13.40 6.61
CA ASN A 317 -22.89 12.67 5.73
C ASN A 317 -22.93 13.22 4.30
N HIS A 318 -22.64 14.50 4.18
CA HIS A 318 -22.66 15.22 2.91
C HIS A 318 -21.27 15.31 2.25
N VAL A 319 -20.27 14.63 2.85
CA VAL A 319 -18.89 14.63 2.35
C VAL A 319 -18.55 13.25 1.80
N HIS A 320 -18.18 13.21 0.53
CA HIS A 320 -17.70 12.01 -0.12
C HIS A 320 -16.23 12.15 -0.49
N VAL A 321 -15.39 11.26 0.04
CA VAL A 321 -13.99 11.12 -0.37
C VAL A 321 -13.92 10.02 -1.39
N VAL A 322 -13.48 10.35 -2.59
CA VAL A 322 -13.34 9.38 -3.68
C VAL A 322 -11.89 9.24 -4.11
N THR A 323 -11.52 8.03 -4.49
CA THR A 323 -10.18 7.75 -5.00
C THR A 323 -10.22 6.58 -5.98
N PRO A 324 -9.41 6.61 -7.05
CA PRO A 324 -9.28 5.46 -7.96
C PRO A 324 -8.62 4.25 -7.27
N ASN A 325 -7.89 4.48 -6.16
CA ASN A 325 -7.22 3.42 -5.41
C ASN A 325 -7.64 3.39 -3.92
N PRO A 326 -8.85 2.91 -3.61
CA PRO A 326 -9.33 2.79 -2.22
C PRO A 326 -8.44 1.90 -1.34
N ALA A 327 -7.77 0.91 -1.92
CA ALA A 327 -6.87 0.02 -1.19
C ALA A 327 -5.61 0.74 -0.65
N LEU A 328 -5.12 1.76 -1.38
CA LEU A 328 -4.00 2.59 -0.94
C LEU A 328 -4.45 3.67 0.05
N TYR A 329 -5.48 4.44 -0.32
CA TYR A 329 -5.89 5.61 0.46
C TYR A 329 -6.72 5.27 1.70
N GLY A 330 -7.52 4.20 1.67
CA GLY A 330 -8.37 3.80 2.80
C GLY A 330 -7.62 3.66 4.13
N PRO A 331 -6.54 2.86 4.20
CA PRO A 331 -5.72 2.73 5.41
C PRO A 331 -5.06 4.04 5.86
N ILE A 332 -4.68 4.91 4.91
CA ILE A 332 -4.07 6.21 5.21
C ILE A 332 -5.10 7.14 5.84
N VAL A 333 -6.30 7.24 5.23
CA VAL A 333 -7.42 8.03 5.76
C VAL A 333 -7.79 7.54 7.15
N GLN A 334 -7.99 6.24 7.33
CA GLN A 334 -8.31 5.66 8.63
C GLN A 334 -7.27 6.02 9.69
N ARG A 335 -5.99 5.86 9.40
CA ARG A 335 -4.91 6.17 10.33
C ARG A 335 -4.85 7.65 10.71
N ILE A 336 -5.00 8.56 9.73
CA ILE A 336 -4.87 10.00 9.95
C ILE A 336 -6.09 10.55 10.68
N PHE A 337 -7.28 10.05 10.35
CA PHE A 337 -8.51 10.53 10.96
C PHE A 337 -8.74 9.95 12.36
N HIS A 338 -8.29 8.73 12.66
CA HIS A 338 -8.38 8.17 14.02
C HIS A 338 -7.32 8.67 15.00
N ALA A 339 -6.21 9.21 14.51
CA ALA A 339 -5.07 9.59 15.37
C ALA A 339 -5.25 10.88 16.16
N SER A 340 -6.37 11.58 16.07
CA SER A 340 -6.60 12.86 16.75
C SER A 340 -7.81 12.85 17.67
N ASP A 341 -7.60 13.19 18.96
CA ASP A 341 -8.66 13.36 19.97
C ASP A 341 -9.71 14.44 19.62
N LEU A 342 -9.36 15.39 18.75
CA LEU A 342 -10.27 16.41 18.21
C LEU A 342 -11.35 15.82 17.30
N LEU A 343 -11.21 14.59 16.86
CA LEU A 343 -12.08 13.96 15.87
C LEU A 343 -12.88 12.77 16.41
N GLN A 344 -13.13 12.69 17.72
CA GLN A 344 -14.17 11.80 18.24
C GLN A 344 -15.56 12.05 17.61
N ARG A 345 -15.70 13.14 16.84
CA ARG A 345 -16.89 13.49 16.05
C ARG A 345 -16.80 13.13 14.57
N LEU A 346 -15.67 12.59 14.11
CA LEU A 346 -15.49 12.09 12.74
C LEU A 346 -15.43 10.56 12.78
N PRO A 347 -16.55 9.85 12.90
CA PRO A 347 -16.54 8.42 12.70
C PRO A 347 -16.16 8.18 11.24
N THR A 348 -14.98 7.64 11.02
CA THR A 348 -14.68 6.97 9.76
C THR A 348 -15.42 5.64 9.82
N SER A 349 -16.12 5.29 8.75
CA SER A 349 -16.66 3.93 8.66
C SER A 349 -15.54 2.93 9.01
N PRO A 350 -15.72 2.02 9.94
CA PRO A 350 -14.74 0.99 10.24
C PRO A 350 -14.44 0.11 9.03
N ASP A 351 -15.10 0.36 7.90
CA ASP A 351 -15.15 -0.54 6.75
C ASP A 351 -14.86 0.06 5.38
N PRO A 352 -13.73 0.74 5.17
CA PRO A 352 -13.20 0.80 3.82
C PRO A 352 -11.95 -0.05 3.64
N ILE A 353 -11.43 -0.69 4.70
CA ILE A 353 -10.42 -1.71 4.49
C ILE A 353 -11.17 -2.89 3.89
N ILE A 354 -10.95 -3.11 2.61
CA ILE A 354 -11.26 -4.39 1.99
C ILE A 354 -10.36 -5.39 2.70
N ILE A 355 -10.86 -5.94 3.83
CA ILE A 355 -10.26 -7.10 4.46
C ILE A 355 -10.37 -8.17 3.40
N GLN A 356 -9.26 -8.43 2.71
CA GLN A 356 -9.25 -9.49 1.73
C GLN A 356 -9.53 -10.79 2.48
N PRO A 357 -10.56 -11.57 2.09
CA PRO A 357 -10.77 -12.87 2.68
C PRO A 357 -9.46 -13.64 2.67
N ILE A 358 -9.21 -14.44 3.69
CA ILE A 358 -7.94 -15.18 3.79
C ILE A 358 -7.69 -16.07 2.57
N GLU A 359 -8.76 -16.52 1.92
CA GLU A 359 -8.70 -17.28 0.67
C GLU A 359 -8.01 -16.49 -0.44
N VAL A 360 -8.39 -15.21 -0.60
CA VAL A 360 -7.79 -14.31 -1.60
C VAL A 360 -6.32 -14.06 -1.29
N ALA A 361 -5.99 -13.84 -0.03
CA ALA A 361 -4.60 -13.66 0.41
C ALA A 361 -3.77 -14.92 0.16
N ALA A 362 -4.31 -16.12 0.46
CA ALA A 362 -3.65 -17.40 0.23
C ALA A 362 -3.46 -17.69 -1.27
N ILE A 363 -4.46 -17.39 -2.11
CA ILE A 363 -4.37 -17.53 -3.57
C ILE A 363 -3.32 -16.57 -4.15
N LYS A 364 -3.26 -15.32 -3.68
CA LYS A 364 -2.22 -14.36 -4.09
C LYS A 364 -0.83 -14.85 -3.74
N LEU A 365 -0.63 -15.38 -2.53
CA LEU A 365 0.64 -15.99 -2.15
C LEU A 365 0.96 -17.20 -3.03
N PHE A 366 -0.01 -18.09 -3.26
CA PHE A 366 0.16 -19.25 -4.14
C PHE A 366 0.56 -18.80 -5.57
N ALA A 367 -0.12 -17.79 -6.11
CA ALA A 367 0.16 -17.22 -7.42
C ALA A 367 1.57 -16.66 -7.51
N GLU A 368 2.00 -15.90 -6.50
CA GLU A 368 3.35 -15.34 -6.46
C GLU A 368 4.41 -16.43 -6.40
N ILE A 369 4.20 -17.47 -5.61
CA ILE A 369 5.10 -18.62 -5.51
C ILE A 369 5.21 -19.37 -6.85
N CYS A 370 4.10 -19.57 -7.55
CA CYS A 370 4.12 -20.24 -8.86
C CYS A 370 4.86 -19.41 -9.90
N ARG A 371 4.72 -18.08 -9.89
CA ARG A 371 5.37 -17.18 -10.87
C ARG A 371 6.84 -16.95 -10.62
N THR A 372 7.25 -16.80 -9.36
CA THR A 372 8.59 -16.32 -9.00
C THR A 372 9.40 -17.30 -8.16
N GLY A 373 8.82 -18.46 -7.82
CA GLY A 373 9.38 -19.37 -6.83
C GLY A 373 9.23 -18.84 -5.40
N PHE A 374 9.91 -19.46 -4.46
CA PHE A 374 9.93 -18.99 -3.08
C PHE A 374 10.63 -17.63 -2.98
N LYS A 375 9.96 -16.68 -2.35
CA LYS A 375 10.51 -15.41 -1.87
C LYS A 375 9.99 -15.13 -0.46
N ALA A 376 10.85 -14.63 0.41
CA ALA A 376 10.52 -14.42 1.81
C ALA A 376 9.54 -13.24 2.04
N GLY A 377 9.63 -12.18 1.22
CA GLY A 377 8.77 -11.00 1.33
C GLY A 377 7.28 -11.32 1.17
N PRO A 378 6.84 -11.97 0.09
CA PRO A 378 5.46 -12.40 -0.08
C PRO A 378 4.92 -13.27 1.07
N VAL A 379 5.74 -14.14 1.66
CA VAL A 379 5.35 -14.92 2.85
C VAL A 379 5.06 -14.02 4.04
N TYR A 380 5.93 -13.05 4.29
CA TYR A 380 5.71 -12.09 5.37
C TYR A 380 4.48 -11.20 5.10
N THR A 381 4.29 -10.75 3.85
CA THR A 381 3.11 -9.98 3.43
C THR A 381 1.81 -10.77 3.69
N PHE A 382 1.78 -12.06 3.36
CA PHE A 382 0.65 -12.93 3.66
C PHE A 382 0.39 -13.04 5.17
N LEU A 383 1.41 -13.35 5.97
CA LEU A 383 1.27 -13.50 7.42
C LEU A 383 0.90 -12.18 8.13
N SER A 384 1.25 -11.03 7.56
CA SER A 384 0.90 -9.70 8.08
C SER A 384 -0.47 -9.20 7.61
N ASN A 385 -1.11 -9.87 6.65
CA ASN A 385 -2.47 -9.55 6.21
C ASN A 385 -3.48 -9.69 7.35
N THR A 386 -4.41 -8.76 7.48
CA THR A 386 -5.37 -8.71 8.59
C THR A 386 -6.17 -10.01 8.72
N SER A 387 -6.73 -10.51 7.62
CA SER A 387 -7.50 -11.76 7.62
C SER A 387 -6.65 -12.98 7.98
N ALA A 388 -5.40 -13.03 7.49
CA ALA A 388 -4.47 -14.10 7.83
C ALA A 388 -4.08 -14.04 9.31
N ARG A 389 -3.83 -12.84 9.85
CA ARG A 389 -3.51 -12.65 11.28
C ARG A 389 -4.63 -13.11 12.18
N GLU A 390 -5.87 -12.71 11.89
CA GLU A 390 -7.05 -13.11 12.66
C GLU A 390 -7.28 -14.62 12.62
N THR A 391 -7.20 -15.21 11.41
CA THR A 391 -7.41 -16.66 11.23
C THR A 391 -6.29 -17.50 11.86
N LEU A 392 -5.03 -17.07 11.69
CA LEU A 392 -3.87 -17.77 12.24
C LEU A 392 -3.58 -17.38 13.71
N LYS A 393 -4.36 -16.45 14.27
CA LYS A 393 -4.24 -15.92 15.64
C LYS A 393 -2.84 -15.36 15.91
N LEU A 394 -2.32 -14.53 15.00
CA LEU A 394 -0.99 -13.93 15.12
C LEU A 394 -1.07 -12.55 15.78
N SER A 395 -0.39 -12.38 16.90
CA SER A 395 -0.21 -11.08 17.57
C SER A 395 0.86 -10.23 16.86
N ASP A 396 0.85 -8.92 17.12
CA ASP A 396 1.89 -8.00 16.60
C ASP A 396 3.30 -8.39 17.08
N GLN A 397 3.41 -8.94 18.28
CA GLN A 397 4.68 -9.42 18.81
C GLN A 397 5.16 -10.66 18.05
N GLN A 398 4.27 -11.61 17.80
CA GLN A 398 4.60 -12.81 17.01
C GLN A 398 5.00 -12.46 15.58
N LEU A 399 4.34 -11.47 14.94
CA LEU A 399 4.75 -11.00 13.60
C LEU A 399 6.15 -10.38 13.59
N ARG A 400 6.50 -9.60 14.62
CA ARG A 400 7.88 -9.08 14.76
C ARG A 400 8.89 -10.22 14.89
N HIS A 401 8.58 -11.25 15.67
CA HIS A 401 9.44 -12.43 15.80
C HIS A 401 9.55 -13.19 14.49
N ILE A 402 8.44 -13.45 13.79
CA ILE A 402 8.44 -14.10 12.47
C ILE A 402 9.34 -13.34 11.49
N ARG A 403 9.24 -12.00 11.44
CA ARG A 403 10.10 -11.20 10.59
C ARG A 403 11.59 -11.37 10.93
N ASN A 404 11.91 -11.32 12.21
CA ASN A 404 13.29 -11.53 12.66
C ASN A 404 13.79 -12.93 12.30
N TRP A 405 12.98 -13.96 12.47
CA TRP A 405 13.35 -15.33 12.09
C TRP A 405 13.56 -15.50 10.60
N ILE A 406 12.75 -14.86 9.76
CA ILE A 406 12.98 -14.85 8.30
C ILE A 406 14.35 -14.23 7.98
N ILE A 407 14.69 -13.12 8.62
CA ILE A 407 15.97 -12.44 8.43
C ILE A 407 17.13 -13.30 8.96
N GLU A 408 17.05 -13.76 10.21
CA GLU A 408 18.10 -14.51 10.91
C GLU A 408 18.31 -15.91 10.32
N SER A 409 17.24 -16.56 9.84
CA SER A 409 17.36 -17.84 9.14
C SER A 409 17.93 -17.70 7.73
N GLY A 410 18.10 -16.47 7.23
CA GLY A 410 18.58 -16.19 5.89
C GLY A 410 17.63 -16.60 4.77
N ALA A 411 16.34 -16.78 5.06
CA ALA A 411 15.35 -17.06 4.03
C ALA A 411 15.25 -15.87 3.06
N ARG A 412 15.56 -16.07 1.78
CA ARG A 412 15.48 -15.04 0.74
C ARG A 412 14.68 -15.51 -0.46
N ARG A 413 15.24 -16.43 -1.24
CA ARG A 413 14.61 -16.98 -2.44
C ARG A 413 15.08 -18.41 -2.75
N GLY A 414 14.34 -19.09 -3.62
CA GLY A 414 14.66 -20.42 -4.10
C GLY A 414 14.30 -21.55 -3.13
N LEU A 415 14.19 -22.77 -3.66
CA LEU A 415 13.76 -23.95 -2.89
C LEU A 415 14.92 -24.62 -2.16
N SER A 416 16.00 -24.93 -2.87
CA SER A 416 17.15 -25.69 -2.37
C SER A 416 18.42 -25.35 -3.17
N GLY A 417 19.57 -25.84 -2.70
CA GLY A 417 20.85 -25.69 -3.39
C GLY A 417 21.76 -24.62 -2.83
N HIS A 418 21.23 -23.61 -2.17
CA HIS A 418 21.95 -22.47 -1.63
C HIS A 418 21.59 -22.19 -0.18
N ARG A 419 22.42 -21.40 0.52
CA ARG A 419 22.21 -21.06 1.94
C ARG A 419 20.99 -20.17 2.21
N HIS A 420 20.53 -19.42 1.21
CA HIS A 420 19.41 -18.47 1.31
C HIS A 420 18.06 -19.06 0.89
N THR A 421 18.00 -20.36 0.69
CA THR A 421 16.81 -21.06 0.21
C THR A 421 15.84 -21.42 1.33
N LEU A 422 14.60 -21.76 0.94
CA LEU A 422 13.53 -22.18 1.85
C LEU A 422 13.96 -23.37 2.71
N GLN A 423 14.56 -24.41 2.10
CA GLN A 423 14.95 -25.62 2.83
C GLN A 423 16.07 -25.36 3.85
N ALA A 424 17.07 -24.55 3.47
CA ALA A 424 18.16 -24.17 4.37
C ALA A 424 17.63 -23.35 5.55
N ALA A 425 16.78 -22.37 5.31
CA ALA A 425 16.17 -21.56 6.35
C ALA A 425 15.27 -22.39 7.28
N LYS A 426 14.41 -23.25 6.71
CA LYS A 426 13.55 -24.15 7.49
C LYS A 426 14.37 -25.08 8.40
N LYS A 427 15.49 -25.60 7.91
CA LYS A 427 16.42 -26.44 8.69
C LYS A 427 17.00 -25.67 9.88
N ARG A 428 17.42 -24.40 9.69
CA ARG A 428 17.94 -23.54 10.76
C ARG A 428 16.86 -23.23 11.81
N LEU A 429 15.62 -22.94 11.39
CA LEU A 429 14.50 -22.70 12.29
C LEU A 429 14.15 -23.95 13.12
N LEU A 430 14.11 -25.12 12.50
CA LEU A 430 13.85 -26.39 13.20
C LEU A 430 14.97 -26.75 14.19
N ARG A 431 16.23 -26.53 13.81
CA ARG A 431 17.37 -26.73 14.73
C ARG A 431 17.29 -25.80 15.92
N GLY A 432 16.87 -24.54 15.70
CA GLY A 432 16.69 -23.55 16.78
C GLY A 432 15.63 -23.91 17.81
N LEU A 433 14.59 -24.69 17.41
CA LEU A 433 13.60 -25.24 18.34
C LEU A 433 14.18 -26.31 19.27
N MET A 434 15.20 -27.06 18.83
CA MET A 434 15.78 -28.20 19.53
C MET A 434 16.99 -27.81 20.35
N ALA A 435 17.51 -26.59 20.17
CA ALA A 435 18.76 -26.13 20.74
C ALA A 435 18.54 -25.38 22.06
N ASP A 436 19.42 -25.60 23.01
CA ASP A 436 19.52 -24.77 24.19
C ASP A 436 19.96 -23.35 23.77
N PRO A 437 19.25 -22.30 24.18
CA PRO A 437 19.58 -20.91 23.84
C PRO A 437 21.03 -20.51 24.26
N ASP A 438 21.57 -21.15 25.28
CA ASP A 438 22.91 -20.86 25.81
C ASP A 438 24.00 -21.80 25.26
N SER A 439 23.64 -22.77 24.40
CA SER A 439 24.64 -23.66 23.81
C SER A 439 25.40 -22.94 22.68
N ALA A 440 26.70 -22.79 22.86
CA ALA A 440 27.62 -22.17 21.90
C ALA A 440 27.72 -22.94 20.56
N PHE A 441 27.11 -24.10 20.45
CA PHE A 441 27.27 -25.06 19.35
C PHE A 441 26.43 -24.77 18.08
N LEU A 442 25.62 -23.72 18.07
CA LEU A 442 24.58 -23.58 17.06
C LEU A 442 24.60 -22.26 16.36
N SER A 443 25.72 -21.95 15.68
CA SER A 443 25.81 -20.88 14.69
C SER A 443 24.82 -21.05 13.51
N ASP A 444 24.29 -22.27 13.32
CA ASP A 444 23.36 -22.68 12.27
C ASP A 444 21.89 -22.76 12.77
N SER A 445 21.55 -22.14 13.87
CA SER A 445 20.21 -22.16 14.43
C SER A 445 19.70 -20.77 14.81
N THR A 446 18.39 -20.59 14.68
CA THR A 446 17.70 -19.37 15.11
C THR A 446 16.97 -19.66 16.42
N PRO A 447 17.54 -19.33 17.60
CA PRO A 447 17.05 -19.79 18.90
C PRO A 447 15.69 -19.17 19.26
N THR A 448 14.83 -20.00 19.86
CA THR A 448 13.48 -19.64 20.32
C THR A 448 13.47 -19.63 21.84
N LYS A 449 13.08 -18.51 22.47
CA LYS A 449 13.26 -18.28 23.91
C LYS A 449 12.01 -18.47 24.80
N SER A 450 10.79 -18.56 24.22
CA SER A 450 9.54 -18.65 24.99
C SER A 450 8.45 -19.49 24.32
N ILE A 451 7.43 -19.90 25.09
CA ILE A 451 6.28 -20.66 24.61
C ILE A 451 5.50 -19.86 23.56
N GLU A 452 5.27 -18.56 23.76
CA GLU A 452 4.59 -17.70 22.80
C GLU A 452 5.34 -17.60 21.46
N GLN A 453 6.67 -17.64 21.51
CA GLN A 453 7.52 -17.68 20.31
C GLN A 453 7.35 -19.02 19.58
N THR A 454 7.20 -20.13 20.30
CA THR A 454 7.04 -21.45 19.70
C THR A 454 5.77 -21.56 18.85
N GLU A 455 4.65 -20.97 19.28
CA GLU A 455 3.41 -20.94 18.49
C GLU A 455 3.57 -20.16 17.19
N GLY A 456 4.18 -18.97 17.25
CA GLY A 456 4.45 -18.16 16.04
C GLY A 456 5.40 -18.86 15.08
N LEU A 457 6.40 -19.57 15.59
CA LEU A 457 7.33 -20.35 14.79
C LEU A 457 6.66 -21.56 14.12
N ASP A 458 5.76 -22.27 14.83
CA ASP A 458 4.97 -23.36 14.26
C ASP A 458 4.13 -22.89 13.06
N ARG A 459 3.48 -21.70 13.17
CA ARG A 459 2.75 -21.08 12.05
C ARG A 459 3.66 -20.80 10.85
N LEU A 460 4.82 -20.22 11.08
CA LEU A 460 5.80 -19.96 10.03
C LEU A 460 6.27 -21.26 9.35
N ILE A 461 6.65 -22.27 10.11
CA ILE A 461 7.10 -23.57 9.58
C ILE A 461 5.97 -24.27 8.82
N GLY A 462 4.73 -24.17 9.29
CA GLY A 462 3.54 -24.68 8.60
C GLY A 462 3.38 -24.05 7.22
N VAL A 463 3.45 -22.74 7.12
CA VAL A 463 3.36 -22.01 5.85
C VAL A 463 4.54 -22.36 4.93
N LEU A 464 5.78 -22.38 5.43
CA LEU A 464 6.95 -22.75 4.64
C LEU A 464 6.86 -24.19 4.11
N SER A 465 6.29 -25.11 4.89
CA SER A 465 6.08 -26.51 4.46
C SER A 465 4.98 -26.64 3.40
N ALA A 466 3.93 -25.81 3.47
CA ALA A 466 2.93 -25.73 2.43
C ALA A 466 3.53 -25.24 1.11
N ILE A 467 4.37 -24.20 1.17
CA ILE A 467 5.08 -23.64 0.01
C ILE A 467 6.00 -24.67 -0.64
N GLU A 468 6.76 -25.40 0.16
CA GLU A 468 7.64 -26.45 -0.33
C GLU A 468 6.88 -27.49 -1.16
N GLN A 469 5.70 -27.89 -0.73
CA GLN A 469 4.85 -28.85 -1.49
C GLN A 469 4.28 -28.25 -2.78
N ILE A 470 3.96 -26.95 -2.80
CA ILE A 470 3.51 -26.25 -4.01
C ILE A 470 4.63 -26.27 -5.07
N LEU A 471 5.87 -26.03 -4.64
CA LEU A 471 7.03 -25.98 -5.54
C LEU A 471 7.43 -27.36 -6.09
N PHE A 472 7.17 -28.43 -5.35
CA PHE A 472 7.42 -29.79 -5.83
C PHE A 472 6.35 -30.34 -6.77
N ALA A 473 5.19 -29.68 -6.91
CA ALA A 473 4.13 -30.15 -7.79
C ALA A 473 4.53 -29.97 -9.27
N PRO A 474 4.12 -30.90 -10.17
CA PRO A 474 4.38 -30.77 -11.60
C PRO A 474 3.92 -29.43 -12.17
N GLU A 475 4.62 -28.94 -13.21
CA GLU A 475 4.28 -27.67 -13.85
C GLU A 475 3.00 -27.76 -14.69
N VAL A 476 2.82 -28.88 -15.40
CA VAL A 476 1.66 -29.16 -16.24
C VAL A 476 0.94 -30.40 -15.70
N MET A 477 -0.38 -30.31 -15.60
CA MET A 477 -1.23 -31.40 -15.09
C MET A 477 -2.68 -31.21 -15.55
N PRO A 478 -3.55 -32.25 -15.47
CA PRO A 478 -4.99 -32.12 -15.72
C PRO A 478 -5.61 -31.01 -14.85
N LEU A 479 -6.51 -30.21 -15.42
CA LEU A 479 -7.13 -29.04 -14.76
C LEU A 479 -7.77 -29.42 -13.41
N GLN A 480 -8.46 -30.56 -13.33
CA GLN A 480 -9.04 -31.05 -12.07
C GLN A 480 -7.96 -31.25 -10.99
N LYS A 481 -6.80 -31.81 -11.34
CA LYS A 481 -5.69 -32.01 -10.42
C LYS A 481 -5.05 -30.70 -9.99
N ALA A 482 -4.96 -29.73 -10.90
CA ALA A 482 -4.43 -28.40 -10.59
C ALA A 482 -5.33 -27.65 -9.60
N ILE A 483 -6.65 -27.73 -9.76
CA ILE A 483 -7.60 -27.15 -8.78
C ILE A 483 -7.51 -27.86 -7.43
N GLN A 484 -7.43 -29.19 -7.40
CA GLN A 484 -7.23 -29.92 -6.15
C GLN A 484 -5.89 -29.59 -5.46
N LEU A 485 -4.85 -29.26 -6.23
CA LEU A 485 -3.59 -28.77 -5.68
C LEU A 485 -3.77 -27.40 -5.01
N ILE A 486 -4.47 -26.47 -5.68
CA ILE A 486 -4.77 -25.14 -5.13
C ILE A 486 -5.63 -25.25 -3.88
N ASP A 487 -6.70 -26.04 -3.89
CA ASP A 487 -7.54 -26.28 -2.71
C ASP A 487 -6.72 -26.80 -1.53
N ARG A 488 -5.86 -27.80 -1.77
CA ARG A 488 -4.95 -28.33 -0.73
C ARG A 488 -3.95 -27.28 -0.25
N ALA A 489 -3.41 -26.47 -1.14
CA ALA A 489 -2.48 -25.42 -0.79
C ALA A 489 -3.14 -24.33 0.06
N VAL A 490 -4.32 -23.85 -0.34
CA VAL A 490 -5.09 -22.86 0.42
C VAL A 490 -5.48 -23.43 1.78
N ASN A 491 -5.97 -24.65 1.85
CA ASN A 491 -6.30 -25.33 3.11
C ASN A 491 -5.09 -25.35 4.07
N ARG A 492 -3.90 -25.68 3.59
CA ARG A 492 -2.67 -25.73 4.40
C ARG A 492 -2.16 -24.35 4.79
N LEU A 493 -2.15 -23.39 3.86
CA LEU A 493 -1.76 -21.99 4.13
C LEU A 493 -2.66 -21.34 5.16
N THR A 494 -3.93 -21.76 5.22
CA THR A 494 -4.92 -21.27 6.19
C THR A 494 -5.07 -22.20 7.42
N LEU A 495 -4.19 -23.18 7.58
CA LEU A 495 -4.20 -24.16 8.68
C LEU A 495 -5.56 -24.87 8.84
N GLY A 496 -6.19 -25.23 7.72
CA GLY A 496 -7.43 -25.96 7.70
C GLY A 496 -8.71 -25.13 7.88
N GLN A 497 -8.60 -23.80 8.00
CA GLN A 497 -9.77 -22.92 8.14
C GLN A 497 -10.60 -22.84 6.84
N VAL A 498 -9.93 -22.91 5.69
CA VAL A 498 -10.57 -22.97 4.36
C VAL A 498 -10.43 -24.38 3.82
N GLN A 499 -11.56 -25.08 3.69
CA GLN A 499 -11.56 -26.47 3.24
C GLN A 499 -11.50 -26.61 1.73
N SER A 500 -12.26 -25.81 0.96
CA SER A 500 -12.29 -25.82 -0.49
C SER A 500 -12.80 -24.48 -1.04
N LEU A 501 -12.30 -24.12 -2.22
CA LEU A 501 -12.75 -22.94 -2.98
C LEU A 501 -14.00 -23.24 -3.83
N ASN A 502 -14.49 -24.47 -3.82
CA ASN A 502 -15.65 -24.93 -4.60
C ASN A 502 -15.56 -24.60 -6.11
N LEU A 503 -14.38 -24.76 -6.70
CA LEU A 503 -14.12 -24.43 -8.11
C LEU A 503 -14.40 -25.60 -9.07
N ILE A 504 -14.45 -26.84 -8.58
CA ILE A 504 -14.63 -28.07 -9.40
C ILE A 504 -15.87 -28.01 -10.27
N PRO A 505 -17.06 -27.55 -9.82
CA PRO A 505 -18.24 -27.50 -10.68
C PRO A 505 -18.06 -26.68 -11.96
N PHE A 506 -17.21 -25.65 -11.89
CA PHE A 506 -16.99 -24.70 -12.98
C PHE A 506 -16.01 -25.15 -14.06
N ILE A 507 -15.46 -26.37 -13.94
CA ILE A 507 -14.49 -26.92 -14.89
C ILE A 507 -14.91 -28.28 -15.47
N ALA A 508 -16.12 -28.71 -15.21
CA ALA A 508 -16.56 -30.09 -15.52
C ALA A 508 -16.29 -30.50 -16.97
N GLN A 509 -16.49 -29.60 -17.93
CA GLN A 509 -16.27 -29.84 -19.36
C GLN A 509 -14.78 -29.96 -19.73
N PHE A 510 -13.89 -29.27 -19.00
CA PHE A 510 -12.45 -29.18 -19.29
C PHE A 510 -11.58 -29.90 -18.24
N ALA A 511 -12.15 -30.74 -17.41
CA ALA A 511 -11.50 -31.39 -16.26
C ALA A 511 -10.17 -32.08 -16.60
N ASP A 512 -10.10 -32.72 -17.77
CA ASP A 512 -8.94 -33.49 -18.26
C ASP A 512 -7.98 -32.66 -19.13
N ALA A 513 -8.27 -31.37 -19.37
CA ALA A 513 -7.39 -30.50 -20.15
C ALA A 513 -6.03 -30.33 -19.43
N GLU A 514 -4.94 -30.54 -20.16
CA GLU A 514 -3.59 -30.32 -19.63
C GLU A 514 -3.30 -28.81 -19.51
N VAL A 515 -3.11 -28.34 -18.29
CA VAL A 515 -2.94 -26.92 -17.97
C VAL A 515 -1.74 -26.69 -17.04
N SER A 516 -1.17 -25.50 -17.09
CA SER A 516 -0.18 -25.08 -16.12
C SER A 516 -0.86 -24.55 -14.85
N LYS A 517 -0.14 -24.55 -13.73
CA LYS A 517 -0.59 -23.91 -12.48
C LYS A 517 -0.93 -22.42 -12.70
N ASN A 518 -0.14 -21.73 -13.52
CA ASN A 518 -0.32 -20.31 -13.80
C ASN A 518 -1.59 -20.01 -14.61
N SER A 519 -2.00 -20.90 -15.54
CA SER A 519 -3.28 -20.78 -16.26
C SER A 519 -4.48 -20.82 -15.32
N VAL A 520 -4.45 -21.73 -14.33
CA VAL A 520 -5.53 -21.83 -13.34
C VAL A 520 -5.57 -20.59 -12.43
N LEU A 521 -4.41 -20.09 -12.04
CA LEU A 521 -4.33 -18.87 -11.23
C LEU A 521 -4.88 -17.66 -11.96
N GLN A 522 -4.52 -17.49 -13.22
CA GLN A 522 -5.05 -16.40 -14.05
C GLN A 522 -6.58 -16.47 -14.17
N TRP A 523 -7.12 -17.67 -14.38
CA TRP A 523 -8.56 -17.87 -14.39
C TRP A 523 -9.23 -17.51 -13.06
N ILE A 524 -8.62 -17.89 -11.93
CA ILE A 524 -9.14 -17.52 -10.60
C ILE A 524 -9.06 -15.99 -10.40
N GLU A 525 -7.96 -15.35 -10.78
CA GLU A 525 -7.78 -13.90 -10.69
C GLU A 525 -8.87 -13.15 -11.48
N LEU A 526 -9.13 -13.54 -12.71
CA LEU A 526 -10.18 -12.95 -13.55
C LEU A 526 -11.59 -13.08 -12.93
N ARG A 527 -11.87 -14.17 -12.25
CA ARG A 527 -13.15 -14.38 -11.54
C ARG A 527 -13.32 -13.54 -10.27
N GLN A 528 -12.21 -13.21 -9.58
CA GLN A 528 -12.28 -12.46 -8.33
C GLN A 528 -12.60 -10.99 -8.53
N HIS A 529 -12.26 -10.40 -9.67
CA HIS A 529 -12.53 -9.00 -9.97
C HIS A 529 -14.02 -8.68 -10.15
N ALA A 530 -14.85 -9.67 -10.35
CA ALA A 530 -16.28 -9.51 -10.65
C ALA A 530 -17.19 -9.32 -9.42
N GLY A 531 -16.69 -9.23 -8.17
CA GLY A 531 -17.57 -9.45 -7.03
C GLY A 531 -17.44 -8.57 -5.77
N LEU A 532 -16.63 -7.51 -5.74
CA LEU A 532 -16.31 -6.82 -4.47
C LEU A 532 -16.65 -5.31 -4.42
N SER A 533 -17.74 -4.85 -5.01
CA SER A 533 -18.26 -3.54 -4.63
C SER A 533 -19.14 -3.67 -3.37
N ARG A 534 -18.68 -3.13 -2.27
CA ARG A 534 -19.52 -2.95 -1.07
C ARG A 534 -20.40 -1.72 -1.26
N PRO A 535 -21.64 -1.77 -0.77
CA PRO A 535 -22.54 -0.63 -0.86
C PRO A 535 -22.06 0.57 -0.05
N LEU A 536 -22.39 1.77 -0.56
CA LEU A 536 -22.14 3.03 0.15
C LEU A 536 -22.79 2.98 1.52
N ALA A 537 -22.03 3.27 2.57
CA ALA A 537 -22.60 3.41 3.90
C ALA A 537 -23.34 4.77 3.99
N LEU A 538 -24.66 4.73 4.06
CA LEU A 538 -25.51 5.91 4.25
C LEU A 538 -25.67 6.25 5.74
N ASN A 539 -24.58 6.22 6.49
CA ASN A 539 -24.54 6.55 7.92
C ASN A 539 -23.61 7.74 8.15
N ASP A 540 -23.68 8.36 9.32
CA ASP A 540 -22.91 9.54 9.75
C ASP A 540 -21.38 9.39 9.73
N GLN A 541 -20.83 8.69 8.72
CA GLN A 541 -19.42 8.34 8.65
C GLN A 541 -18.80 8.78 7.33
N LEU A 542 -17.59 9.32 7.40
CA LEU A 542 -16.79 9.62 6.22
C LEU A 542 -16.49 8.33 5.45
N SER A 543 -16.93 8.25 4.20
CA SER A 543 -16.69 7.09 3.32
C SER A 543 -15.59 7.40 2.31
N VAL A 544 -14.72 6.40 2.07
CA VAL A 544 -13.74 6.43 0.97
C VAL A 544 -14.17 5.42 -0.06
N THR A 545 -14.55 5.88 -1.25
CA THR A 545 -15.14 5.04 -2.30
C THR A 545 -14.49 5.27 -3.66
N ALA A 546 -14.80 4.42 -4.63
CA ALA A 546 -14.40 4.64 -6.01
C ALA A 546 -15.25 5.77 -6.63
N PRO A 547 -14.71 6.56 -7.58
CA PRO A 547 -15.44 7.69 -8.21
C PRO A 547 -16.77 7.29 -8.85
N GLN A 548 -16.87 6.08 -9.40
CA GLN A 548 -18.08 5.57 -10.05
C GLN A 548 -19.27 5.43 -9.09
N THR A 549 -19.01 5.29 -7.79
CA THR A 549 -20.06 5.05 -6.79
C THR A 549 -20.98 6.24 -6.61
N ILE A 550 -20.44 7.46 -6.69
CA ILE A 550 -21.18 8.72 -6.40
C ILE A 550 -21.60 9.51 -7.63
N ARG A 551 -21.28 9.07 -8.85
CA ARG A 551 -21.45 9.86 -10.09
C ARG A 551 -22.87 10.35 -10.34
N SER A 552 -23.90 9.59 -9.96
CA SER A 552 -25.32 9.90 -10.19
C SER A 552 -26.07 10.16 -8.87
N ILE A 553 -25.39 10.76 -7.90
CA ILE A 553 -25.93 11.18 -6.60
C ILE A 553 -25.57 12.65 -6.39
N PRO A 554 -26.49 13.55 -6.00
CA PRO A 554 -26.15 14.90 -5.58
C PRO A 554 -25.29 14.85 -4.31
N ASN A 555 -24.19 15.62 -4.30
CA ASN A 555 -23.22 15.62 -3.23
C ASN A 555 -22.93 17.06 -2.81
N GLN A 556 -23.00 17.40 -1.51
CA GLN A 556 -22.61 18.75 -1.08
C GLN A 556 -21.12 18.99 -1.24
N VAL A 557 -20.31 18.05 -0.80
CA VAL A 557 -18.85 18.16 -0.83
C VAL A 557 -18.25 16.89 -1.38
N VAL A 558 -17.38 17.03 -2.37
CA VAL A 558 -16.61 15.91 -2.93
C VAL A 558 -15.12 16.21 -2.85
N ALA A 559 -14.36 15.25 -2.33
CA ALA A 559 -12.91 15.27 -2.32
C ALA A 559 -12.36 14.10 -3.15
N ILE A 560 -11.59 14.42 -4.21
CA ILE A 560 -10.92 13.44 -5.08
C ILE A 560 -9.46 13.35 -4.66
N LEU A 561 -9.03 12.17 -4.20
CA LEU A 561 -7.66 11.85 -3.83
C LEU A 561 -6.96 11.04 -4.91
N GLY A 562 -5.71 11.38 -5.23
CA GLY A 562 -4.90 10.60 -6.17
C GLY A 562 -5.34 10.74 -7.62
N ALA A 563 -5.74 11.94 -8.06
CA ALA A 563 -6.09 12.26 -9.44
C ALA A 563 -4.83 12.41 -10.32
N ASN A 564 -3.93 11.40 -10.29
CA ASN A 564 -2.66 11.41 -11.00
C ASN A 564 -2.84 11.04 -12.47
N HIS A 565 -1.85 11.39 -13.30
CA HIS A 565 -1.84 11.14 -14.74
C HIS A 565 -2.10 9.68 -15.13
N ASP A 566 -1.58 8.75 -14.35
CA ASP A 566 -1.65 7.30 -14.59
C ASP A 566 -2.81 6.60 -13.86
N THR A 567 -3.61 7.33 -13.06
CA THR A 567 -4.62 6.70 -12.20
C THR A 567 -6.05 7.17 -12.48
N PHE A 568 -6.30 8.47 -12.69
CA PHE A 568 -7.67 8.96 -12.90
C PHE A 568 -7.74 10.39 -13.46
N PRO A 569 -8.52 10.61 -14.50
CA PRO A 569 -9.05 9.61 -15.44
C PRO A 569 -7.91 8.90 -16.18
N GLN A 570 -7.96 7.57 -16.26
CA GLN A 570 -6.91 6.77 -16.89
C GLN A 570 -7.04 6.80 -18.41
N GLU A 571 -5.92 6.91 -19.12
CA GLU A 571 -5.89 6.68 -20.56
C GLU A 571 -5.98 5.19 -20.86
N SER A 572 -6.85 4.81 -21.80
CA SER A 572 -6.99 3.41 -22.17
C SER A 572 -5.78 2.93 -22.98
N ASN A 573 -5.15 1.87 -22.51
CA ASN A 573 -4.22 1.08 -23.30
C ASN A 573 -5.04 0.11 -24.19
N GLU A 574 -5.54 0.61 -25.32
CA GLU A 574 -6.28 -0.23 -26.25
C GLU A 574 -5.38 -1.31 -26.84
N HIS A 575 -5.84 -2.55 -26.74
CA HIS A 575 -5.06 -3.66 -27.29
C HIS A 575 -5.12 -3.67 -28.82
N PRO A 576 -3.99 -3.84 -29.55
CA PRO A 576 -3.98 -3.83 -31.02
C PRO A 576 -4.90 -4.84 -31.68
N TRP A 577 -5.34 -5.88 -30.97
CA TRP A 577 -6.28 -6.88 -31.47
C TRP A 577 -7.75 -6.48 -31.31
N ASP A 578 -8.04 -5.45 -30.52
CA ASP A 578 -9.42 -5.04 -30.28
C ASP A 578 -10.01 -4.31 -31.50
N LEU A 579 -10.93 -4.95 -32.16
CA LEU A 579 -11.61 -4.42 -33.36
C LEU A 579 -12.62 -3.32 -33.03
N ILE A 580 -13.18 -3.31 -31.82
CA ILE A 580 -14.06 -2.23 -31.35
C ILE A 580 -13.26 -0.95 -31.19
N ALA A 581 -12.06 -1.04 -30.59
CA ALA A 581 -11.18 0.10 -30.44
C ALA A 581 -10.71 0.68 -31.79
N LYS A 582 -10.47 -0.20 -32.79
CA LYS A 582 -10.11 0.22 -34.14
C LYS A 582 -11.27 0.92 -34.89
N ASN A 583 -12.52 0.52 -34.63
CA ASN A 583 -13.72 1.00 -35.33
C ASN A 583 -14.86 1.28 -34.34
N PRO A 584 -14.71 2.25 -33.43
CA PRO A 584 -15.71 2.53 -32.40
C PRO A 584 -16.99 3.09 -33.02
N ARG A 585 -18.14 2.67 -32.50
CA ARG A 585 -19.47 3.18 -32.87
C ARG A 585 -20.11 3.80 -31.62
N PRO A 586 -21.07 4.71 -31.78
CA PRO A 586 -21.88 5.17 -30.67
C PRO A 586 -22.44 3.99 -29.87
N GLY A 587 -22.32 4.00 -28.53
CA GLY A 587 -22.76 2.93 -27.64
C GLY A 587 -21.70 1.86 -27.34
N ASP A 588 -20.55 1.85 -28.03
CA ASP A 588 -19.41 1.01 -27.65
C ASP A 588 -18.70 1.58 -26.44
N LEU A 589 -18.29 0.72 -25.52
CA LEU A 589 -17.56 1.11 -24.33
C LEU A 589 -16.11 1.51 -24.68
N ILE A 590 -15.72 2.71 -24.32
CA ILE A 590 -14.34 3.18 -24.27
C ILE A 590 -14.05 3.59 -22.85
N GLU A 591 -13.16 2.85 -22.18
CA GLU A 591 -12.97 2.97 -20.72
C GLU A 591 -12.45 4.36 -20.32
N SER A 592 -11.55 4.96 -21.11
CA SER A 592 -11.06 6.31 -20.89
C SER A 592 -12.17 7.38 -20.98
N GLU A 593 -13.09 7.25 -21.92
CA GLU A 593 -14.24 8.17 -22.03
C GLU A 593 -15.23 8.01 -20.88
N LYS A 594 -15.45 6.77 -20.44
CA LYS A 594 -16.27 6.47 -19.26
C LYS A 594 -15.70 7.10 -17.99
N GLU A 595 -14.40 6.99 -17.74
CA GLU A 595 -13.78 7.62 -16.57
C GLU A 595 -13.81 9.15 -16.62
N ARG A 596 -13.59 9.73 -17.81
CA ARG A 596 -13.75 11.15 -18.03
C ARG A 596 -15.18 11.61 -17.77
N GLN A 597 -16.17 10.83 -18.22
CA GLN A 597 -17.58 11.13 -17.93
C GLN A 597 -17.90 11.05 -16.42
N VAL A 598 -17.29 10.11 -15.68
CA VAL A 598 -17.43 10.04 -14.22
C VAL A 598 -16.94 11.33 -13.57
N LEU A 599 -15.79 11.87 -14.01
CA LEU A 599 -15.27 13.15 -13.53
C LEU A 599 -16.25 14.30 -13.85
N ALA A 600 -16.78 14.36 -15.07
CA ALA A 600 -17.79 15.36 -15.45
C ALA A 600 -19.04 15.26 -14.55
N ASP A 601 -19.57 14.06 -14.36
CA ASP A 601 -20.75 13.84 -13.52
C ASP A 601 -20.50 14.24 -12.06
N ILE A 602 -19.31 13.98 -11.50
CA ILE A 602 -18.93 14.45 -10.16
C ILE A 602 -18.91 15.98 -10.11
N VAL A 603 -18.29 16.66 -11.08
CA VAL A 603 -18.24 18.13 -11.13
C VAL A 603 -19.65 18.72 -11.20
N LEU A 604 -20.51 18.17 -12.07
CA LEU A 604 -21.89 18.64 -12.25
C LEU A 604 -22.77 18.41 -11.00
N ASN A 605 -22.56 17.30 -10.30
CA ASN A 605 -23.38 16.89 -9.17
C ASN A 605 -22.82 17.30 -7.78
N THR A 606 -21.68 18.00 -7.72
CA THR A 606 -21.16 18.59 -6.50
C THR A 606 -21.80 19.96 -6.28
N GLU A 607 -22.47 20.18 -5.14
CA GLU A 607 -23.26 21.39 -4.88
C GLU A 607 -22.42 22.53 -4.31
N ASP A 608 -21.66 22.27 -3.22
CA ASP A 608 -20.98 23.30 -2.43
C ASP A 608 -19.50 23.43 -2.74
N GLN A 609 -18.77 22.32 -2.56
CA GLN A 609 -17.31 22.36 -2.64
C GLN A 609 -16.70 21.13 -3.33
N LEU A 610 -15.77 21.38 -4.22
CA LEU A 610 -14.99 20.38 -4.94
C LEU A 610 -13.51 20.52 -4.57
N TRP A 611 -12.94 19.49 -3.99
CA TRP A 611 -11.54 19.37 -3.66
C TRP A 611 -10.88 18.28 -4.50
N ILE A 612 -9.80 18.59 -5.21
CA ILE A 612 -9.09 17.64 -6.08
C ILE A 612 -7.62 17.69 -5.75
N SER A 613 -7.01 16.52 -5.50
CA SER A 613 -5.57 16.43 -5.27
C SER A 613 -4.89 15.36 -6.12
N TRP A 614 -3.62 15.61 -6.39
CA TRP A 614 -2.72 14.70 -7.08
C TRP A 614 -1.31 14.80 -6.51
N ILE A 615 -0.47 13.80 -6.81
CA ILE A 615 0.95 13.81 -6.47
C ILE A 615 1.67 14.58 -7.58
N GLY A 616 2.00 15.84 -7.32
CA GLY A 616 2.64 16.72 -8.31
C GLY A 616 4.16 16.62 -8.36
N ARG A 617 4.77 15.75 -7.51
CA ARG A 617 6.21 15.44 -7.56
C ARG A 617 6.46 13.99 -7.23
N HIS A 618 7.27 13.35 -8.06
CA HIS A 618 7.69 11.99 -7.80
C HIS A 618 8.49 11.92 -6.48
N PRO A 619 8.14 11.02 -5.54
CA PRO A 619 8.73 11.02 -4.20
C PRO A 619 10.25 10.71 -4.20
N ILE A 620 10.75 9.95 -5.16
CA ILE A 620 12.16 9.54 -5.27
C ILE A 620 12.93 10.47 -6.21
N HIS A 621 12.42 10.66 -7.42
CA HIS A 621 13.16 11.39 -8.48
C HIS A 621 12.96 12.91 -8.43
N GLN A 622 12.01 13.40 -7.62
CA GLN A 622 11.66 14.82 -7.48
C GLN A 622 11.25 15.49 -8.82
N THR A 623 10.92 14.66 -9.84
CA THR A 623 10.37 15.15 -11.11
C THR A 623 8.94 15.64 -10.89
N GLU A 624 8.55 16.68 -11.64
CA GLU A 624 7.17 17.15 -11.65
C GLU A 624 6.28 16.12 -12.33
N GLU A 625 5.15 15.81 -11.68
CA GLU A 625 4.13 14.88 -12.16
C GLU A 625 2.86 15.67 -12.46
N LEU A 626 2.21 15.33 -13.56
CA LEU A 626 0.98 15.99 -14.00
C LEU A 626 -0.24 15.32 -13.36
N PRO A 627 -1.35 16.05 -13.18
CA PRO A 627 -2.64 15.44 -12.86
C PRO A 627 -3.18 14.66 -14.06
N GLY A 628 -4.24 13.88 -13.85
CA GLY A 628 -4.94 13.19 -14.93
C GLY A 628 -5.41 14.13 -16.04
N PRO A 629 -5.43 13.70 -17.31
CA PRO A 629 -5.73 14.59 -18.44
C PRO A 629 -7.06 15.35 -18.32
N GLY A 630 -8.11 14.70 -17.82
CA GLY A 630 -9.40 15.36 -17.58
C GLY A 630 -9.34 16.44 -16.49
N ILE A 631 -8.42 16.31 -15.52
CA ILE A 631 -8.19 17.34 -14.50
C ILE A 631 -7.48 18.54 -15.12
N VAL A 632 -6.60 18.34 -16.10
CA VAL A 632 -5.97 19.44 -16.86
C VAL A 632 -7.04 20.29 -17.55
N SER A 633 -7.98 19.64 -18.27
CA SER A 633 -9.11 20.34 -18.92
C SER A 633 -9.97 21.14 -17.94
N LEU A 634 -10.09 20.65 -16.69
CA LEU A 634 -10.78 21.38 -15.63
C LEU A 634 -9.97 22.58 -15.12
N ILE A 635 -8.65 22.41 -14.92
CA ILE A 635 -7.74 23.49 -14.50
C ILE A 635 -7.76 24.66 -15.50
N ASP A 636 -7.77 24.35 -16.79
CA ASP A 636 -7.76 25.35 -17.86
C ASP A 636 -9.00 26.26 -17.88
N CYS A 637 -10.08 25.87 -17.21
CA CYS A 637 -11.27 26.71 -17.04
C CYS A 637 -11.06 27.84 -16.01
N PHE A 638 -10.02 27.78 -15.20
CA PHE A 638 -9.80 28.73 -14.12
C PHE A 638 -8.66 29.71 -14.43
N LYS A 639 -8.90 31.01 -14.14
CA LYS A 639 -7.96 32.10 -14.43
C LYS A 639 -6.73 32.04 -13.54
N GLY A 640 -5.54 32.04 -14.16
CA GLY A 640 -4.27 32.07 -13.44
C GLY A 640 -3.86 30.72 -12.85
N CYS A 641 -4.54 29.66 -13.23
CA CYS A 641 -4.16 28.29 -12.87
C CYS A 641 -3.54 27.61 -14.08
N ASP A 642 -2.43 26.97 -13.88
CA ASP A 642 -1.82 26.04 -14.80
C ASP A 642 -1.30 24.83 -14.03
N THR A 643 -0.91 23.77 -14.72
CA THR A 643 -0.39 22.55 -14.09
C THR A 643 0.92 22.78 -13.33
N ALA A 644 1.67 23.82 -13.69
CA ALA A 644 2.93 24.18 -13.05
C ALA A 644 2.72 25.09 -11.83
N SER A 645 1.59 25.77 -11.75
CA SER A 645 1.24 26.70 -10.65
C SER A 645 -0.14 26.34 -10.07
N PRO A 646 -0.31 25.16 -9.45
CA PRO A 646 -1.54 24.82 -8.76
C PRO A 646 -1.80 25.81 -7.62
N ILE A 647 -3.05 26.02 -7.25
CA ILE A 647 -3.50 27.04 -6.31
C ILE A 647 -2.87 26.81 -4.91
N ILE A 648 -2.64 25.56 -4.55
CA ILE A 648 -1.99 25.16 -3.31
C ILE A 648 -0.84 24.21 -3.64
N LYS A 649 0.37 24.76 -3.83
CA LYS A 649 1.60 23.95 -3.77
C LYS A 649 1.90 23.67 -2.31
N LEU A 650 1.73 22.44 -1.91
CA LEU A 650 2.25 22.03 -0.60
C LEU A 650 3.76 21.94 -0.69
N PRO A 651 4.50 22.54 0.27
CA PRO A 651 5.94 22.51 0.27
C PRO A 651 6.43 21.06 0.20
N SER A 652 7.45 20.83 -0.60
CA SER A 652 8.14 19.54 -0.68
C SER A 652 8.81 19.23 0.66
N GLY A 653 8.21 18.37 1.40
CA GLY A 653 8.51 18.08 2.78
C GLY A 653 7.51 18.80 3.67
N ILE A 654 7.03 18.10 4.67
CA ILE A 654 6.53 18.76 5.87
C ILE A 654 7.73 19.59 6.30
N ASN A 655 7.69 20.90 6.10
CA ASN A 655 8.53 21.76 6.88
C ASN A 655 8.09 21.50 8.32
N LEU A 656 8.81 20.62 8.99
CA LEU A 656 8.80 20.52 10.42
C LEU A 656 9.51 21.75 11.01
N ASP A 657 9.50 22.89 10.32
CA ASP A 657 9.62 24.22 10.88
C ASP A 657 8.37 24.60 11.73
N SER A 658 7.59 23.59 12.08
CA SER A 658 6.78 23.64 13.27
C SER A 658 7.73 23.87 14.42
N GLU A 659 7.45 24.87 15.22
CA GLU A 659 8.07 25.24 16.49
C GLU A 659 8.84 24.08 17.12
N PRO A 660 10.07 24.33 17.62
CA PRO A 660 10.87 23.27 18.21
C PRO A 660 9.98 22.40 19.07
N LEU A 661 10.03 21.10 18.87
CA LEU A 661 9.30 20.12 19.69
C LEU A 661 9.58 20.34 21.19
N TRP A 662 10.59 21.18 21.49
CA TRP A 662 11.06 21.52 22.82
C TRP A 662 11.57 22.95 22.85
N ASP A 663 10.96 23.79 23.68
CA ASP A 663 11.52 25.07 24.06
C ASP A 663 12.61 24.83 25.12
N TYR A 664 13.86 25.04 24.73
CA TYR A 664 15.03 24.77 25.56
C TYR A 664 15.03 25.58 26.86
N ASP A 665 14.30 26.69 26.91
CA ASP A 665 14.33 27.63 28.04
C ASP A 665 13.18 27.44 29.06
N THR A 666 12.14 26.66 28.74
CA THR A 666 10.92 26.63 29.57
C THR A 666 10.58 25.31 30.25
N ASP A 667 11.13 24.17 29.82
CA ASP A 667 10.80 22.87 30.38
C ASP A 667 11.83 22.33 31.40
N ILE A 668 12.16 23.13 32.41
CA ILE A 668 12.84 22.60 33.60
C ILE A 668 11.80 21.95 34.50
N THR A 669 11.47 20.72 34.23
CA THR A 669 10.73 19.89 35.19
C THR A 669 11.72 19.39 36.25
N GLU A 670 11.39 19.52 37.54
CA GLU A 670 12.16 18.93 38.66
C GLU A 670 12.36 17.45 38.41
N HIS A 671 13.59 17.05 38.03
CA HIS A 671 13.94 15.65 37.92
C HIS A 671 14.18 15.07 39.31
N LYS A 672 13.54 13.94 39.62
CA LYS A 672 13.91 13.11 40.77
C LYS A 672 15.33 12.61 40.54
N ILE A 673 16.25 12.93 41.45
CA ILE A 673 17.62 12.41 41.43
C ILE A 673 17.55 10.89 41.51
N GLN A 674 18.01 10.20 40.46
CA GLN A 674 18.07 8.74 40.43
C GLN A 674 19.36 8.29 41.09
N HIS A 675 19.25 7.68 42.27
CA HIS A 675 20.43 7.22 43.02
C HIS A 675 20.88 5.79 42.63
N THR A 676 20.03 5.00 42.03
CA THR A 676 20.34 3.63 41.58
C THR A 676 20.31 3.52 40.08
N TRP A 677 21.41 3.08 39.46
CA TRP A 677 21.58 2.92 38.02
C TRP A 677 21.94 1.48 37.68
N THR A 678 21.33 0.95 36.60
CA THR A 678 21.91 -0.24 35.95
C THR A 678 23.11 0.19 35.11
N ILE A 679 24.09 -0.68 34.94
CA ILE A 679 25.22 -0.39 34.03
C ILE A 679 24.77 -0.06 32.60
N HIS A 680 23.73 -0.72 32.12
CA HIS A 680 23.19 -0.50 30.79
C HIS A 680 22.61 0.90 30.64
N ASP A 681 21.79 1.34 31.60
CA ASP A 681 21.17 2.67 31.57
C ASP A 681 22.22 3.77 31.73
N PHE A 682 23.17 3.60 32.68
CA PHE A 682 24.27 4.53 32.84
C PHE A 682 25.09 4.68 31.54
N LEU A 683 25.54 3.57 30.94
CA LEU A 683 26.33 3.62 29.71
C LEU A 683 25.53 4.21 28.53
N SER A 684 24.24 3.90 28.42
CA SER A 684 23.39 4.46 27.38
C SER A 684 23.29 5.99 27.50
N VAL A 685 23.01 6.49 28.68
CA VAL A 685 22.89 7.93 28.93
C VAL A 685 24.23 8.64 28.82
N ALA A 686 25.32 8.08 29.36
CA ALA A 686 26.65 8.67 29.30
C ALA A 686 27.22 8.76 27.86
N THR A 687 26.88 7.81 26.98
CA THR A 687 27.43 7.77 25.63
C THR A 687 26.54 8.41 24.57
N GLU A 688 25.22 8.39 24.75
CA GLU A 688 24.23 8.94 23.79
C GLU A 688 23.13 9.74 24.52
N PRO A 689 23.48 10.84 25.19
CA PRO A 689 22.55 11.58 26.03
C PRO A 689 21.34 12.14 25.28
N ALA A 690 21.52 12.57 24.05
CA ALA A 690 20.44 13.10 23.24
C ALA A 690 19.38 12.05 22.91
N ILE A 691 19.81 10.83 22.57
CA ILE A 691 18.90 9.69 22.31
C ILE A 691 18.21 9.26 23.60
N ALA A 692 18.92 9.23 24.71
CA ALA A 692 18.34 8.89 26.01
C ALA A 692 17.26 9.90 26.42
N PHE A 693 17.52 11.19 26.25
CA PHE A 693 16.55 12.26 26.47
C PHE A 693 15.30 12.11 25.62
N LEU A 694 15.45 11.84 24.31
CA LEU A 694 14.33 11.63 23.41
C LEU A 694 13.46 10.45 23.85
N LYS A 695 14.07 9.36 24.29
CA LYS A 695 13.36 8.18 24.80
C LYS A 695 12.58 8.48 26.08
N GLU A 696 13.19 9.21 27.01
CA GLU A 696 12.56 9.62 28.27
C GLU A 696 11.32 10.48 28.05
N LYS A 697 11.36 11.38 27.07
CA LYS A 697 10.22 12.21 26.67
C LYS A 697 9.19 11.49 25.79
N GLY A 698 9.27 10.18 25.66
CA GLY A 698 8.32 9.37 24.88
C GLY A 698 8.49 9.48 23.36
N GLY A 699 9.59 10.07 22.89
CA GLY A 699 9.93 10.14 21.49
C GLY A 699 10.11 8.74 20.90
N ARG A 700 9.32 8.40 19.86
CA ARG A 700 9.50 7.15 19.14
C ARG A 700 10.69 7.31 18.19
N MET A 701 11.70 6.45 18.37
CA MET A 701 12.75 6.27 17.38
C MET A 701 12.10 5.82 16.05
N ARG A 702 12.52 6.40 14.92
CA ARG A 702 12.16 5.79 13.64
C ARG A 702 12.69 4.36 13.63
N PRO A 703 11.88 3.37 13.29
CA PRO A 703 12.42 2.05 13.05
C PRO A 703 13.50 2.20 11.95
N ARG A 704 14.68 1.62 12.18
CA ARG A 704 15.69 1.49 11.11
C ARG A 704 14.98 0.94 9.89
N GLU A 705 15.32 1.44 8.71
CA GLU A 705 14.89 0.83 7.46
C GLU A 705 15.18 -0.66 7.56
N LEU A 706 14.09 -1.42 7.54
CA LEU A 706 14.20 -2.85 7.74
C LEU A 706 14.72 -3.42 6.41
N PRO A 707 15.72 -4.32 6.42
CA PRO A 707 16.26 -4.89 5.20
C PRO A 707 15.16 -5.53 4.38
N GLU A 708 15.19 -5.35 3.07
CA GLU A 708 14.28 -6.01 2.17
C GLU A 708 14.45 -7.53 2.26
N LEU A 709 13.34 -8.23 2.48
CA LEU A 709 13.36 -9.66 2.74
C LEU A 709 13.76 -10.52 1.52
N ASN A 710 13.65 -9.97 0.32
CA ASN A 710 13.88 -10.71 -0.92
C ASN A 710 15.30 -10.54 -1.50
N ILE A 711 16.09 -9.61 -0.97
CA ILE A 711 17.40 -9.29 -1.52
C ILE A 711 18.44 -10.22 -0.92
N GLU A 712 19.12 -10.98 -1.80
CA GLU A 712 20.34 -11.69 -1.45
C GLU A 712 21.52 -10.72 -1.39
N PRO A 713 22.42 -10.87 -0.42
CA PRO A 713 23.64 -10.08 -0.40
C PRO A 713 24.53 -10.45 -1.59
N LEU A 714 24.84 -9.48 -2.45
CA LEU A 714 25.80 -9.64 -3.54
C LEU A 714 27.24 -9.39 -3.08
N SER A 715 27.40 -8.64 -2.02
CA SER A 715 28.66 -8.32 -1.36
C SER A 715 28.44 -8.15 0.11
N ILE A 716 29.48 -8.40 0.91
CA ILE A 716 29.43 -8.14 2.34
C ILE A 716 29.66 -6.65 2.54
N ASP A 717 28.65 -5.94 3.00
CA ASP A 717 28.78 -4.54 3.40
C ASP A 717 29.60 -4.42 4.71
N THR A 718 30.03 -3.21 5.01
CA THR A 718 30.88 -2.93 6.20
C THR A 718 30.16 -3.30 7.50
N LEU A 719 28.84 -3.20 7.57
CA LEU A 719 28.05 -3.54 8.75
C LEU A 719 27.94 -5.05 8.93
N ASN A 720 27.72 -5.80 7.86
CA ASN A 720 27.59 -7.24 7.90
C ASN A 720 28.95 -7.91 8.09
N ALA A 721 30.02 -7.40 7.49
CA ALA A 721 31.40 -7.79 7.78
C ALA A 721 31.73 -7.60 9.27
N PHE A 722 31.28 -6.49 9.82
CA PHE A 722 31.43 -6.19 11.23
C PHE A 722 30.63 -7.16 12.12
N LYS A 723 29.35 -7.44 11.85
CA LYS A 723 28.53 -8.40 12.61
C LYS A 723 29.12 -9.81 12.55
N MET A 724 29.63 -10.19 11.40
CA MET A 724 30.30 -11.48 11.20
C MET A 724 31.54 -11.59 12.08
N LYS A 725 32.43 -10.60 12.05
CA LYS A 725 33.61 -10.53 12.94
C LYS A 725 33.19 -10.54 14.43
N GLN A 726 32.11 -9.88 14.79
CA GLN A 726 31.57 -9.94 16.14
C GLN A 726 31.08 -11.34 16.52
N GLY A 727 30.45 -12.04 15.59
CA GLY A 727 30.02 -13.43 15.77
C GLY A 727 31.23 -14.35 16.09
N PHE A 728 32.32 -14.20 15.37
CA PHE A 728 33.56 -14.91 15.58
C PHE A 728 34.09 -14.72 17.02
N VAL A 729 34.13 -13.47 17.46
CA VAL A 729 34.64 -13.12 18.80
C VAL A 729 33.70 -13.63 19.92
N LYS A 730 32.40 -13.54 19.74
CA LYS A 730 31.40 -13.96 20.73
C LYS A 730 31.37 -15.47 20.96
N GLN A 731 31.59 -16.24 19.89
CA GLN A 731 31.44 -17.70 19.93
C GLN A 731 32.79 -18.43 20.16
N TRP A 732 33.92 -17.69 20.20
CA TRP A 732 35.25 -18.27 20.43
C TRP A 732 35.53 -19.46 19.50
N LEU A 733 35.24 -19.28 18.19
CA LEU A 733 35.29 -20.38 17.21
C LEU A 733 36.73 -20.83 16.94
N THR A 734 36.94 -22.13 16.92
CA THR A 734 38.15 -22.76 16.40
C THR A 734 38.16 -22.68 14.88
N GLU A 735 39.30 -22.96 14.23
CA GLU A 735 39.44 -22.91 12.79
C GLU A 735 38.42 -23.81 12.04
N ASP A 736 38.16 -25.02 12.59
CA ASP A 736 37.18 -25.95 12.01
C ASP A 736 35.72 -25.47 12.18
N THR A 737 35.37 -24.92 13.33
CA THR A 737 34.03 -24.37 13.60
C THR A 737 33.80 -23.05 12.87
N LEU A 738 34.85 -22.34 12.46
CA LEU A 738 34.79 -21.12 11.71
C LEU A 738 34.29 -21.35 10.27
N ILE A 739 34.74 -22.42 9.62
CA ILE A 739 34.26 -22.81 8.28
C ILE A 739 32.75 -23.13 8.35
N GLU A 740 32.31 -23.86 9.38
CA GLU A 740 30.90 -24.17 9.56
C GLU A 740 30.07 -22.91 9.85
N PHE A 741 30.60 -21.99 10.65
CA PHE A 741 29.96 -20.68 10.88
C PHE A 741 29.79 -19.87 9.60
N LEU A 742 30.85 -19.74 8.78
CA LEU A 742 30.79 -19.03 7.53
C LEU A 742 29.84 -19.68 6.53
N THR A 743 29.85 -21.01 6.47
CA THR A 743 28.96 -21.77 5.58
C THR A 743 27.49 -21.46 5.85
N ASN A 744 27.16 -21.22 7.11
CA ASN A 744 25.78 -21.01 7.56
C ASN A 744 25.44 -19.52 7.81
N TYR A 745 26.41 -18.59 7.61
CA TYR A 745 26.17 -17.18 7.88
C TYR A 745 25.20 -16.58 6.85
N PRO A 746 24.01 -16.09 7.25
CA PRO A 746 22.92 -15.74 6.35
C PRO A 746 23.17 -14.49 5.49
N GLU A 747 24.15 -13.66 5.84
CA GLU A 747 24.50 -12.44 5.10
C GLU A 747 25.75 -12.62 4.23
N LEU A 748 26.32 -13.82 4.15
CA LEU A 748 27.42 -14.13 3.26
C LEU A 748 26.88 -14.43 1.86
N PRO A 749 27.35 -13.76 0.80
CA PRO A 749 26.98 -14.09 -0.58
C PRO A 749 27.33 -15.54 -0.93
N ASP A 750 26.47 -16.18 -1.73
CA ASP A 750 26.70 -17.57 -2.15
C ASP A 750 27.92 -17.75 -3.05
N GLU A 751 28.32 -16.70 -3.79
CA GLU A 751 29.43 -16.73 -4.75
C GLU A 751 30.82 -16.55 -4.10
N ILE A 752 30.89 -16.16 -2.83
CA ILE A 752 32.19 -15.97 -2.17
C ILE A 752 32.79 -17.32 -1.76
N ASP A 753 34.04 -17.55 -2.20
CA ASP A 753 34.84 -18.68 -1.73
C ASP A 753 35.04 -18.57 -0.21
N LEU A 754 34.73 -19.65 0.51
CA LEU A 754 34.88 -19.72 1.96
C LEU A 754 36.31 -19.48 2.42
N ASN A 755 37.33 -19.92 1.65
CA ASN A 755 38.73 -19.67 1.95
C ASN A 755 39.09 -18.19 1.78
N GLU A 756 38.55 -17.54 0.76
CA GLU A 756 38.71 -16.11 0.56
C GLU A 756 38.00 -15.33 1.69
N ALA A 757 36.82 -15.73 2.08
CA ALA A 757 36.09 -15.14 3.21
C ALA A 757 36.88 -15.30 4.53
N LEU A 758 37.50 -16.45 4.76
CA LEU A 758 38.37 -16.68 5.90
C LEU A 758 39.56 -15.71 5.91
N GLN A 759 40.27 -15.60 4.78
CA GLN A 759 41.44 -14.70 4.67
C GLN A 759 41.06 -13.23 4.85
N ASN A 760 39.97 -12.79 4.30
CA ASN A 760 39.57 -11.37 4.31
C ASN A 760 38.92 -10.93 5.64
N TYR A 761 38.22 -11.81 6.32
CA TYR A 761 37.37 -11.44 7.46
C TYR A 761 37.80 -12.01 8.82
N ALA A 762 38.64 -13.07 8.83
CA ALA A 762 39.04 -13.74 10.06
C ALA A 762 40.55 -13.78 10.37
N PRO A 763 41.44 -13.07 9.68
CA PRO A 763 42.84 -13.46 9.57
C PRO A 763 43.67 -13.45 10.85
N SER A 764 43.24 -12.83 11.97
CA SER A 764 44.15 -12.68 13.11
C SER A 764 43.47 -12.86 14.47
N LEU A 765 42.16 -12.89 14.51
CA LEU A 765 41.42 -13.09 15.78
C LEU A 765 41.31 -14.56 16.17
N VAL A 766 41.42 -15.47 15.19
CA VAL A 766 41.25 -16.94 15.42
C VAL A 766 42.42 -17.54 16.15
N ALA A 767 43.65 -17.15 15.87
CA ALA A 767 44.84 -17.68 16.54
C ALA A 767 44.89 -17.34 18.02
N GLU A 768 44.31 -16.21 18.45
CA GLU A 768 44.31 -15.78 19.86
C GLU A 768 43.02 -16.14 20.60
N ALA A 769 41.90 -16.32 19.87
CA ALA A 769 40.61 -16.69 20.48
C ALA A 769 40.66 -18.10 21.12
N SER A 770 41.50 -18.99 20.59
CA SER A 770 41.65 -20.35 21.08
C SER A 770 42.30 -20.45 22.49
N THR A 771 42.79 -19.32 23.03
CA THR A 771 43.51 -19.32 24.35
C THR A 771 42.75 -18.55 25.45
N ILE A 772 41.53 -18.05 25.18
CA ILE A 772 40.86 -17.13 26.10
C ILE A 772 39.50 -17.65 26.53
N THR A 773 39.34 -17.94 27.81
CA THR A 773 38.07 -18.18 28.49
C THR A 773 37.46 -16.83 28.97
N ALA A 774 36.19 -16.60 28.71
CA ALA A 774 35.50 -15.42 29.16
C ALA A 774 34.63 -15.71 30.37
N ASP A 775 34.98 -15.18 31.53
CA ASP A 775 34.12 -15.23 32.71
C ASP A 775 33.18 -14.03 32.75
N LEU A 776 31.90 -14.27 33.05
CA LEU A 776 30.95 -13.20 33.39
C LEU A 776 31.23 -12.76 34.83
N ILE A 777 31.32 -11.45 35.06
CA ILE A 777 31.30 -10.95 36.45
C ILE A 777 29.92 -11.29 37.03
N ALA A 778 29.93 -11.95 38.19
CA ALA A 778 28.71 -12.17 38.95
C ALA A 778 27.97 -10.83 39.19
N PRO A 779 26.65 -10.83 39.13
CA PRO A 779 25.90 -9.62 39.46
C PRO A 779 26.35 -9.01 40.77
N SER A 780 26.71 -7.75 40.77
CA SER A 780 27.27 -7.06 41.95
C SER A 780 26.81 -5.62 41.97
N GLU A 781 26.89 -5.00 43.13
CA GLU A 781 26.58 -3.58 43.31
C GLU A 781 27.84 -2.81 43.73
N LEU A 782 28.09 -1.68 43.08
CA LEU A 782 29.17 -0.76 43.36
C LEU A 782 28.59 0.49 44.02
N MET A 783 28.92 0.71 45.28
CA MET A 783 28.52 1.90 46.03
C MET A 783 29.53 3.04 45.80
N LEU A 784 29.03 4.20 45.37
CA LEU A 784 29.84 5.40 45.04
C LEU A 784 29.22 6.67 45.72
N GLY A 785 29.37 6.74 47.04
CA GLY A 785 28.72 7.79 47.84
C GLY A 785 27.21 7.60 47.88
N GLU A 786 26.45 8.51 47.33
CA GLU A 786 24.98 8.45 47.22
C GLU A 786 24.49 7.58 46.05
N PHE A 787 25.36 7.19 45.13
CA PHE A 787 25.00 6.44 43.95
C PHE A 787 25.30 4.95 44.13
N THR A 788 24.39 4.12 43.61
CA THR A 788 24.55 2.66 43.51
C THR A 788 24.52 2.25 42.04
N LEU A 789 25.59 1.63 41.57
CA LEU A 789 25.66 1.10 40.21
C LEU A 789 25.50 -0.44 40.27
N GLN A 790 24.41 -0.94 39.69
CA GLN A 790 24.15 -2.37 39.55
C GLN A 790 24.89 -2.88 38.32
N ILE A 791 25.81 -3.80 38.50
CA ILE A 791 26.70 -4.35 37.50
C ILE A 791 26.21 -5.74 37.14
N ASP A 792 25.74 -5.91 35.91
CA ASP A 792 25.35 -7.19 35.35
C ASP A 792 25.78 -7.25 33.86
N GLY A 793 26.25 -8.44 33.43
CA GLY A 793 26.58 -8.69 32.04
C GLY A 793 27.91 -8.10 31.52
N ILE A 794 28.83 -7.63 32.36
CA ILE A 794 30.21 -7.35 31.95
C ILE A 794 30.98 -8.66 31.85
N LYS A 795 31.58 -8.90 30.68
CA LYS A 795 32.48 -10.05 30.48
C LYS A 795 33.91 -9.64 30.78
N THR A 796 34.53 -10.30 31.73
CA THR A 796 35.99 -10.24 31.94
C THR A 796 36.64 -11.44 31.29
N ILE A 797 37.75 -11.19 30.67
CA ILE A 797 38.65 -12.20 30.13
C ILE A 797 39.81 -12.32 31.12
N GLU A 798 40.41 -13.49 31.30
CA GLU A 798 41.55 -13.72 32.22
C GLU A 798 42.73 -12.79 31.99
N ALA A 799 42.90 -12.28 30.74
CA ALA A 799 43.70 -11.06 30.47
C ALA A 799 42.74 -9.90 30.29
N PRO A 800 42.95 -8.72 30.91
CA PRO A 800 42.02 -7.59 30.82
C PRO A 800 41.98 -7.02 29.39
N ARG A 801 41.07 -7.54 28.60
CA ARG A 801 40.87 -7.14 27.19
C ARG A 801 39.45 -6.68 26.97
N ILE A 802 39.28 -5.51 26.35
CA ILE A 802 37.99 -5.00 25.91
C ILE A 802 38.06 -4.88 24.40
N VAL A 803 37.17 -5.54 23.69
CA VAL A 803 37.11 -5.51 22.23
C VAL A 803 36.28 -4.34 21.75
N ILE A 804 36.91 -3.43 21.05
CA ILE A 804 36.25 -2.28 20.42
C ILE A 804 36.05 -2.56 18.94
N LYS A 805 34.86 -2.28 18.49
CA LYS A 805 34.38 -2.65 17.17
C LYS A 805 34.88 -1.79 16.01
N SER A 806 35.27 -0.53 16.22
CA SER A 806 35.62 0.35 15.09
C SER A 806 36.81 1.24 15.45
N SER A 807 36.56 2.47 15.88
CA SER A 807 37.59 3.36 16.32
C SER A 807 37.38 3.72 17.79
N ILE A 808 38.46 4.06 18.50
CA ILE A 808 38.37 4.55 19.88
C ILE A 808 37.65 5.90 19.95
N ASP A 809 37.57 6.62 18.84
CA ASP A 809 37.03 7.98 18.78
C ASP A 809 35.50 8.06 18.65
N GLY A 810 34.80 6.93 18.62
CA GLY A 810 33.33 6.87 18.51
C GLY A 810 32.62 6.56 19.84
N VAL A 811 31.29 6.53 19.81
CA VAL A 811 30.39 6.13 20.92
C VAL A 811 30.83 4.84 21.57
N ARG A 812 31.23 3.86 20.77
CA ARG A 812 31.64 2.53 21.22
C ARG A 812 33.00 2.56 21.93
N GLY A 813 33.89 3.45 21.48
CA GLY A 813 35.17 3.65 22.16
C GLY A 813 34.95 4.27 23.53
N LEU A 814 34.14 5.30 23.64
CA LEU A 814 33.79 5.90 24.93
C LEU A 814 33.12 4.89 25.86
N ARG A 815 32.23 4.07 25.36
CA ARG A 815 31.57 3.00 26.10
C ARG A 815 32.59 2.01 26.67
N ALA A 816 33.55 1.58 25.86
CA ALA A 816 34.60 0.66 26.29
C ALA A 816 35.53 1.28 27.32
N LEU A 817 35.85 2.56 27.23
CA LEU A 817 36.62 3.28 28.26
C LEU A 817 35.84 3.36 29.58
N LEU A 818 34.52 3.61 29.53
CA LEU A 818 33.67 3.61 30.75
C LEU A 818 33.52 2.21 31.35
N GLU A 819 33.40 1.17 30.55
CA GLU A 819 33.42 -0.22 31.01
C GLU A 819 34.75 -0.55 31.69
N GLY A 820 35.89 -0.13 31.14
CA GLY A 820 37.20 -0.25 31.73
C GLY A 820 37.32 0.55 33.05
N LEU A 821 36.76 1.77 33.09
CA LEU A 821 36.71 2.58 34.29
C LEU A 821 35.96 1.88 35.45
N ILE A 822 34.81 1.27 35.12
CA ILE A 822 34.00 0.49 36.07
C ILE A 822 34.84 -0.68 36.65
N LEU A 823 35.56 -1.39 35.79
CA LEU A 823 36.40 -2.52 36.21
C LEU A 823 37.52 -2.07 37.13
N PHE A 824 38.18 -0.95 36.83
CA PHE A 824 39.19 -0.37 37.74
C PHE A 824 38.60 0.08 39.10
N ALA A 825 37.35 0.59 39.08
CA ALA A 825 36.65 0.98 40.31
C ALA A 825 36.23 -0.22 41.20
N MET A 826 36.09 -1.41 40.59
CA MET A 826 35.71 -2.64 41.34
C MET A 826 36.87 -3.35 42.02
N LYS A 827 38.02 -3.48 41.34
CA LYS A 827 39.16 -4.23 41.82
C LYS A 827 40.49 -3.51 41.55
N PRO A 828 41.44 -3.51 42.50
CA PRO A 828 42.78 -3.04 42.20
C PRO A 828 43.46 -3.98 41.20
N THR A 829 43.93 -3.44 40.11
CA THR A 829 44.71 -4.15 39.09
C THR A 829 45.95 -3.35 38.72
N GLU A 830 47.09 -4.01 38.66
CA GLU A 830 48.36 -3.42 38.19
C GLU A 830 48.51 -3.53 36.66
N GLU A 831 47.59 -4.28 36.00
CA GLU A 831 47.64 -4.54 34.56
C GLU A 831 46.76 -3.56 33.79
N CYS A 832 47.20 -3.19 32.57
CA CYS A 832 46.44 -2.39 31.65
C CYS A 832 45.38 -3.20 30.95
N PHE A 833 44.17 -2.63 30.77
CA PHE A 833 43.21 -3.19 29.80
C PHE A 833 43.72 -2.96 28.39
N ARG A 834 43.57 -3.97 27.54
CA ARG A 834 43.91 -3.86 26.12
C ARG A 834 42.65 -3.61 25.33
N LEU A 835 42.53 -2.42 24.73
CA LEU A 835 41.45 -2.08 23.82
C LEU A 835 41.86 -2.52 22.40
N VAL A 836 41.20 -3.56 21.89
CA VAL A 836 41.51 -4.16 20.59
C VAL A 836 40.50 -3.73 19.58
N THR A 837 40.94 -3.09 18.48
CA THR A 837 40.08 -2.79 17.35
C THR A 837 40.08 -3.90 16.31
N PHE A 838 39.03 -4.01 15.51
CA PHE A 838 38.96 -5.01 14.41
C PHE A 838 40.05 -4.85 13.33
N ASN A 839 40.75 -3.72 13.32
CA ASN A 839 41.92 -3.50 12.45
C ASN A 839 43.21 -3.90 13.14
N ASN A 840 43.13 -4.76 14.18
CA ASN A 840 44.28 -5.25 14.97
C ASN A 840 45.13 -4.16 15.63
N ARG A 841 44.55 -3.02 15.90
CA ARG A 841 45.24 -1.99 16.69
C ARG A 841 44.94 -2.24 18.16
N VAL A 842 45.98 -2.44 18.94
CA VAL A 842 45.88 -2.58 20.38
C VAL A 842 46.26 -1.28 21.05
N THR A 843 45.39 -0.76 21.88
CA THR A 843 45.65 0.45 22.69
C THR A 843 45.53 0.11 24.15
N PRO A 844 46.58 0.24 24.95
CA PRO A 844 46.51 -0.02 26.38
C PRO A 844 45.71 1.10 27.06
N PHE A 845 44.93 0.73 28.08
CA PHE A 845 44.17 1.63 28.92
C PHE A 845 44.42 1.29 30.39
N GLY A 846 44.91 2.24 31.16
CA GLY A 846 45.30 2.07 32.58
C GLY A 846 46.77 1.69 32.75
N PRO A 847 47.15 1.16 33.94
CA PRO A 847 46.32 0.97 35.13
C PRO A 847 45.90 2.28 35.78
N MET A 848 44.73 2.28 36.40
CA MET A 848 44.21 3.42 37.15
C MET A 848 44.01 3.05 38.64
N PRO A 849 44.43 3.90 39.59
CA PRO A 849 44.18 3.67 41.01
C PRO A 849 42.68 3.60 41.31
N VAL A 850 42.29 2.64 42.18
CA VAL A 850 40.87 2.37 42.50
C VAL A 850 40.12 3.64 42.99
N ASP A 851 40.75 4.40 43.84
CA ASP A 851 40.15 5.60 44.41
C ASP A 851 39.93 6.67 43.35
N GLU A 852 40.84 6.83 42.40
CA GLU A 852 40.74 7.77 41.29
C GLU A 852 39.65 7.28 40.29
N ALA A 853 39.60 5.97 40.02
CA ALA A 853 38.58 5.40 39.17
C ALA A 853 37.19 5.56 39.79
N ARG A 854 37.03 5.36 41.08
CA ARG A 854 35.79 5.56 41.83
C ARG A 854 35.34 7.03 41.82
N GLN A 855 36.29 7.96 42.02
CA GLN A 855 35.99 9.37 42.02
C GLN A 855 35.53 9.81 40.58
N LEU A 856 36.26 9.42 39.57
CA LEU A 856 35.89 9.75 38.18
C LEU A 856 34.56 9.13 37.77
N LEU A 857 34.27 7.89 38.20
CA LEU A 857 32.99 7.26 37.93
C LEU A 857 31.84 7.95 38.68
N LYS A 858 32.09 8.44 39.90
CA LYS A 858 31.12 9.27 40.64
C LYS A 858 30.85 10.58 39.93
N ASP A 859 31.89 11.26 39.41
CA ASP A 859 31.75 12.50 38.65
C ASP A 859 30.93 12.27 37.36
N TRP A 860 31.11 11.12 36.69
CA TRP A 860 30.28 10.73 35.55
C TRP A 860 28.83 10.52 35.93
N LEU A 861 28.55 9.80 37.03
CA LEU A 861 27.19 9.56 37.52
C LEU A 861 26.50 10.88 37.89
N GLN A 862 27.23 11.79 38.57
CA GLN A 862 26.75 13.12 38.93
C GLN A 862 26.37 13.90 37.65
N ALA A 863 27.28 13.94 36.67
CA ALA A 863 27.02 14.65 35.40
C ALA A 863 25.84 14.08 34.60
N VAL A 864 25.61 12.78 34.73
CA VAL A 864 24.45 12.11 34.12
C VAL A 864 23.16 12.49 34.88
N CYS A 865 23.22 12.61 36.21
CA CYS A 865 22.07 13.02 37.03
C CYS A 865 21.72 14.50 36.93
N ASP A 866 22.75 15.36 36.87
CA ASP A 866 22.58 16.83 36.85
C ASP A 866 22.14 17.38 35.48
N ARG A 867 21.92 16.50 34.55
CA ARG A 867 21.61 16.86 33.17
C ARG A 867 20.16 17.28 33.00
N HIS A 868 19.92 18.56 32.69
CA HIS A 868 18.59 19.13 32.42
C HIS A 868 18.25 19.27 30.93
N ALA A 869 19.23 19.15 30.03
CA ALA A 869 19.09 19.26 28.60
C ALA A 869 19.99 18.26 27.84
N PRO A 870 19.67 17.88 26.63
CA PRO A 870 20.51 17.01 25.80
C PRO A 870 21.86 17.72 25.54
N CYS A 871 22.97 17.05 25.88
CA CYS A 871 24.31 17.60 25.65
C CYS A 871 24.89 16.99 24.35
N PRO A 872 25.17 17.80 23.33
CA PRO A 872 25.71 17.29 22.07
C PRO A 872 27.16 16.83 22.18
N LEU A 873 27.88 17.21 23.22
CA LEU A 873 29.33 16.93 23.37
C LEU A 873 29.64 15.62 24.09
N ILE A 874 28.72 15.04 24.83
CA ILE A 874 28.88 13.69 25.41
C ILE A 874 28.40 12.65 24.35
N ALA A 875 28.57 12.94 23.10
CA ALA A 875 28.37 12.10 21.94
C ALA A 875 29.76 11.64 21.40
N PRO A 876 29.83 10.95 20.28
CA PRO A 876 31.08 10.52 19.63
C PRO A 876 32.11 11.64 19.42
N LEU A 877 31.65 12.88 19.33
CA LEU A 877 32.50 14.07 19.23
C LEU A 877 33.32 14.34 20.48
N ALA A 878 32.92 13.84 21.64
CA ALA A 878 33.57 14.16 22.91
C ALA A 878 35.03 13.74 22.94
N LEU A 879 35.38 12.60 22.41
CA LEU A 879 36.76 12.09 22.38
C LEU A 879 37.64 12.90 21.41
N LYS A 880 37.12 13.25 20.24
CA LYS A 880 37.84 14.11 19.28
C LYS A 880 38.08 15.51 19.87
N THR A 881 37.04 16.11 20.43
CA THR A 881 37.07 17.41 21.07
C THR A 881 38.03 17.40 22.27
N ALA A 882 37.96 16.39 23.14
CA ALA A 882 38.86 16.29 24.30
C ALA A 882 40.32 16.13 23.86
N ARG A 883 40.63 15.39 22.80
CA ARG A 883 42.01 15.29 22.23
C ARG A 883 42.48 16.62 21.64
N ALA A 884 41.61 17.38 20.96
CA ALA A 884 41.94 18.70 20.46
C ALA A 884 42.21 19.67 21.59
N LEU A 885 41.42 19.61 22.65
CA LEU A 885 41.57 20.46 23.85
C LEU A 885 42.80 20.08 24.71
N THR A 886 43.44 18.90 24.53
CA THR A 886 44.66 18.51 25.22
C THR A 886 45.93 19.11 24.58
N LYS A 887 45.85 19.51 23.31
CA LYS A 887 46.92 20.23 22.64
C LYS A 887 46.64 21.73 22.79
N ASP A 888 47.20 22.40 23.69
CA ASP A 888 47.15 23.83 24.05
C ASP A 888 46.82 24.87 22.94
N ASP A 889 45.95 24.47 22.02
CA ASP A 889 45.49 25.28 20.91
C ASP A 889 44.21 26.00 21.35
N SER A 890 44.37 27.30 21.57
CA SER A 890 43.30 28.23 21.93
C SER A 890 42.22 28.37 20.83
N THR A 891 42.41 27.77 19.68
CA THR A 891 41.46 27.71 18.61
C THR A 891 40.86 26.31 18.59
N LEU A 892 39.63 26.15 19.11
CA LEU A 892 38.80 24.97 18.91
C LEU A 892 38.67 24.77 17.41
N PRO A 893 39.07 23.61 16.85
CA PRO A 893 38.61 23.27 15.54
C PRO A 893 37.10 23.15 15.63
N TRP A 894 36.39 24.11 15.05
CA TRP A 894 34.94 24.06 14.90
C TRP A 894 34.63 22.76 14.15
N ILE A 895 34.25 21.76 14.87
CA ILE A 895 33.68 20.57 14.28
C ILE A 895 32.29 21.01 13.86
N HIS A 896 32.16 21.35 12.59
CA HIS A 896 30.82 21.62 12.06
C HIS A 896 29.96 20.40 12.29
N TRP A 897 28.90 20.58 13.05
CA TRP A 897 27.92 19.53 13.31
C TRP A 897 27.42 18.87 12.02
N SER A 898 27.30 19.67 10.94
CA SER A 898 26.95 19.23 9.60
C SER A 898 27.93 18.24 8.95
N ASP A 899 29.19 18.25 9.37
CA ASP A 899 30.25 17.41 8.79
C ASP A 899 30.34 16.03 9.45
N GLU A 900 29.57 15.80 10.51
CA GLU A 900 29.62 14.52 11.24
C GLU A 900 28.41 13.65 10.90
N ALA A 901 28.63 12.33 10.82
CA ALA A 901 27.59 11.34 10.52
C ALA A 901 26.36 11.38 11.46
N LEU A 902 26.49 12.01 12.62
CA LEU A 902 25.41 12.21 13.60
C LEU A 902 24.42 13.27 13.18
N ALA A 903 24.88 14.36 12.53
CA ALA A 903 24.01 15.42 12.03
C ALA A 903 22.96 14.91 11.03
N HIS A 904 23.27 13.80 10.35
CA HIS A 904 22.38 13.14 9.41
C HIS A 904 21.45 12.09 10.04
N GLN A 905 21.59 11.83 11.37
CA GLN A 905 20.68 10.92 12.04
C GLN A 905 19.35 11.62 12.37
N PRO A 906 18.19 11.02 12.00
CA PRO A 906 16.88 11.65 12.19
C PRO A 906 16.58 12.03 13.64
N GLU A 907 17.14 11.29 14.59
CA GLU A 907 16.97 11.50 16.01
C GLU A 907 17.65 12.79 16.47
N TYR A 908 18.87 13.04 16.00
CA TYR A 908 19.62 14.25 16.31
C TYR A 908 19.03 15.47 15.61
N GLN A 909 18.58 15.33 14.36
CA GLN A 909 17.88 16.40 13.63
C GLN A 909 16.57 16.83 14.30
N ARG A 910 15.90 15.91 15.02
CA ARG A 910 14.69 16.23 15.78
C ARG A 910 14.95 17.02 17.04
N ILE A 911 16.10 16.80 17.66
CA ILE A 911 16.47 17.49 18.90
C ILE A 911 17.13 18.82 18.60
N PHE A 912 18.01 18.85 17.60
CA PHE A 912 18.78 20.02 17.20
C PHE A 912 18.35 20.43 15.79
N GLN A 913 17.54 21.47 15.69
CA GLN A 913 17.03 21.99 14.40
C GLN A 913 18.10 22.73 13.60
N SER A 914 19.07 23.28 14.27
CA SER A 914 20.25 23.94 13.72
C SER A 914 21.49 23.39 14.41
N ASP A 915 22.69 23.83 13.97
CA ASP A 915 23.92 23.50 14.69
C ASP A 915 23.74 23.85 16.16
N PRO A 916 23.87 22.86 17.08
CA PRO A 916 23.65 23.11 18.49
C PRO A 916 24.70 24.09 19.04
N HIS A 917 24.26 25.08 19.76
CA HIS A 917 25.17 26.02 20.41
C HIS A 917 25.93 25.29 21.53
N ILE A 918 27.23 25.09 21.32
CA ILE A 918 28.10 24.47 22.29
C ILE A 918 28.56 25.50 23.28
N SER A 919 27.98 25.55 24.46
CA SER A 919 28.35 26.49 25.51
C SER A 919 29.73 26.17 26.15
N GLU A 920 30.37 27.16 26.75
CA GLU A 920 31.61 26.96 27.51
C GLU A 920 31.45 25.96 28.64
N ASN A 921 30.26 25.86 29.24
CA ASN A 921 29.93 24.89 30.26
C ASN A 921 29.99 23.44 29.72
N HIS A 922 29.50 23.20 28.52
CA HIS A 922 29.58 21.88 27.86
C HIS A 922 31.03 21.47 27.58
N LEU A 923 31.88 22.44 27.18
CA LEU A 923 33.30 22.21 26.96
C LEU A 923 34.03 21.90 28.27
N ALA A 924 33.72 22.64 29.35
CA ALA A 924 34.28 22.42 30.66
C ALA A 924 33.92 21.02 31.21
N LEU A 925 32.65 20.63 31.08
CA LEU A 925 32.17 19.30 31.45
C LEU A 925 32.87 18.19 30.64
N THR A 926 33.02 18.34 29.36
CA THR A 926 33.73 17.37 28.49
C THR A 926 35.21 17.26 28.93
N LYS A 927 35.87 18.39 29.26
CA LYS A 927 37.24 18.38 29.76
C LYS A 927 37.36 17.64 31.09
N SER A 928 36.45 17.89 32.04
CA SER A 928 36.50 17.25 33.37
C SER A 928 36.27 15.76 33.35
N LEU A 929 35.40 15.28 32.48
CA LEU A 929 35.01 13.87 32.43
C LEU A 929 35.87 13.02 31.48
N VAL A 930 36.22 13.55 30.32
CA VAL A 930 36.88 12.77 29.25
C VAL A 930 38.39 12.88 29.28
N LYS A 931 38.94 14.06 29.62
CA LYS A 931 40.39 14.26 29.70
C LYS A 931 41.10 13.33 30.66
N PRO A 932 40.59 13.01 31.88
CA PRO A 932 41.20 12.04 32.77
C PRO A 932 41.28 10.65 32.19
N LEU A 933 40.21 10.20 31.46
CA LEU A 933 40.24 8.92 30.78
C LEU A 933 41.34 8.85 29.71
N LEU A 934 41.55 9.93 28.96
CA LEU A 934 42.57 10.01 27.91
C LEU A 934 44.01 10.01 28.47
N GLN A 935 44.24 10.43 29.70
CA GLN A 935 45.56 10.39 30.34
C GLN A 935 46.05 8.96 30.56
N TYR A 936 45.13 8.04 30.78
CA TYR A 936 45.44 6.62 30.97
C TYR A 936 45.44 5.81 29.66
N LEU A 937 45.12 6.47 28.51
CA LEU A 937 45.12 5.84 27.22
C LEU A 937 46.51 5.89 26.57
N GLY A 938 47.14 4.74 26.42
CA GLY A 938 48.46 4.62 25.81
C GLY A 938 48.47 4.80 24.29
N LYS A 939 49.70 4.87 23.71
CA LYS A 939 49.83 4.92 22.24
C LYS A 939 49.39 3.63 21.57
N SER A 940 48.55 3.75 20.56
CA SER A 940 48.14 2.61 19.74
C SER A 940 49.36 2.01 19.05
N ARG A 941 49.60 0.72 19.24
CA ARG A 941 50.64 -0.06 18.55
C ARG A 941 49.95 -0.91 17.49
N GLY A 942 50.46 -0.90 16.22
CA GLY A 942 50.02 -1.80 15.21
C GLY A 942 50.51 -3.19 15.42
N THR A 943 49.66 -4.16 15.21
CA THR A 943 49.82 -5.63 15.27
C THR A 943 50.39 -6.21 16.58
N LEU A 944 49.62 -7.13 17.09
CA LEU A 944 50.07 -8.12 18.08
C LEU A 944 51.25 -8.88 17.60
#